data_70d619c3d2e1ee0e9945a92eaf2d7146
#
_entry.id   70d619c3d2e1ee0e9945a92eaf2d7146
#
_cell.length_a   1.000
_cell.length_b   1.000
_cell.length_c   1.000
_cell.angle_alpha   90.00
_cell.angle_beta   90.00
_cell.angle_gamma   90.00
#
_symmetry.space_group_name_H-M   'P 1'
#
loop_
_entity.id
_entity.type
_entity.pdbx_description
1 polymer ?
#
loop_
_entity_poly.entity_id
_entity_poly.type
_entity_poly.pdbx_seq_one_letter_code
_entity_poly.pdbx_strand_id
1 'polypeptide(L)'
;MTSFVQIVVNIPSVSGIFDYAIPESLAGTVGVGHLVIVPFGKQTVQGVVLRFVDQPSVREVKEVIELVDPEPVLTQAQIMLAEEMAKSTLAPLAAVVGLFLPIGLSQQVDTIYELRNANYQSQVDAKTISPKTQRLTIEDRILNLLRTRGALRGRQIDSHFAKVDWRKTAGFLVRKGVLSARSVLPPPRVRSKYIRVAQLAVTPEEAEAEMPNLGMKQTLARRQSALRFLIQQPEAVNVSWVYAESGCNFADLQELEERGLIRLFESEIFRDPLEKTGKQVNKETTKQVIELTPEQNFALNKITSAIRDTQYAVRSPFLLQGVTGSGKTEIYIRAAEEIIQRGKQAIILVPEIALTPQMVRRFLARFPGQVGLVHSKLSEGERYDTWRRARAGKLKVIIGARSALFAPLPNIGLIVVDECHDSSFHQAEPPFYHAVDAAQAYARLCGAVCVLGSATPTIEQRFESETNRIHKLDLPKRIVETGLPPVHIVDMRDELKTGQRGMFSRLLLRELASTLQRGEQAILFLNRRGTATYVFCRDCGTVLKCPNCDTPLTFHVEDKERMLCHHCGYERQKPKTCPQCGGKQIREYGLGSEKVEAEVNALFPKARTLRWDWDTTRQKDAHEMILTHFANHKADVLIGTQMLAKGLDLPMVTLVGIVLADVGLHLPDPFAGERVFQVLTQVAGRAGRSERGGKVILQTFDPENQVIQSAAKHDVNGFYEYELENRRRLGYPPFTRLVRLELRGQDQASTEKEARRVAEKISVNSDQLSVIGPVPCFFSKVAGFYRWQIVLRGSNPSESLRGIRLDGWRVEVDPISLL
;
A
#
# COMPACT_ATOMS: atom_id res chain seq x y z
N MET A 1 -34.40 -30.80 2.84
CA MET A 1 -33.18 -31.20 3.59
C MET A 1 -32.49 -29.96 4.05
N THR A 2 -32.16 -29.86 5.33
CA THR A 2 -31.45 -28.73 5.88
C THR A 2 -30.03 -28.73 5.31
N SER A 3 -29.63 -27.68 4.59
CA SER A 3 -28.29 -27.53 4.04
C SER A 3 -27.40 -26.83 5.08
N PHE A 4 -26.20 -27.33 5.26
CA PHE A 4 -25.22 -26.76 6.18
C PHE A 4 -24.08 -26.06 5.42
N VAL A 5 -23.56 -24.97 5.99
CA VAL A 5 -22.48 -24.18 5.42
C VAL A 5 -21.41 -23.85 6.45
N GLN A 6 -20.19 -23.81 5.96
CA GLN A 6 -19.06 -23.31 6.72
C GLN A 6 -18.86 -21.83 6.46
N ILE A 7 -18.80 -21.06 7.57
CA ILE A 7 -18.73 -19.60 7.53
C ILE A 7 -17.49 -19.12 8.33
N VAL A 8 -16.76 -18.18 7.73
CA VAL A 8 -15.77 -17.37 8.47
C VAL A 8 -16.44 -16.06 8.92
N VAL A 9 -16.43 -15.83 10.23
CA VAL A 9 -17.06 -14.61 10.81
C VAL A 9 -16.13 -13.40 10.64
N ASN A 10 -16.71 -12.24 10.36
CA ASN A 10 -15.95 -11.00 10.15
C ASN A 10 -15.48 -10.35 11.48
N ILE A 11 -14.71 -11.12 12.24
CA ILE A 11 -14.04 -10.68 13.46
C ILE A 11 -12.56 -11.03 13.32
N PRO A 12 -11.66 -10.07 13.04
CA PRO A 12 -10.27 -10.35 12.67
C PRO A 12 -9.46 -11.17 13.68
N SER A 13 -9.82 -11.11 14.97
CA SER A 13 -9.15 -11.85 16.04
C SER A 13 -9.66 -13.28 16.25
N VAL A 14 -10.74 -13.66 15.56
CA VAL A 14 -11.32 -15.00 15.70
C VAL A 14 -10.64 -15.97 14.75
N SER A 15 -10.06 -17.01 15.32
CA SER A 15 -9.52 -18.14 14.57
C SER A 15 -10.57 -19.25 14.49
N GLY A 16 -10.87 -19.72 13.27
CA GLY A 16 -11.76 -20.85 13.05
C GLY A 16 -12.82 -20.60 11.98
N ILE A 17 -13.41 -21.70 11.55
CA ILE A 17 -14.52 -21.76 10.63
C ILE A 17 -15.67 -22.37 11.39
N PHE A 18 -16.89 -21.87 11.20
CA PHE A 18 -18.05 -22.26 12.00
C PHE A 18 -19.17 -22.77 11.11
N ASP A 19 -19.84 -23.81 11.57
CA ASP A 19 -20.96 -24.44 10.87
C ASP A 19 -22.29 -23.74 11.20
N TYR A 20 -23.08 -23.48 10.16
CA TYR A 20 -24.42 -22.88 10.26
C TYR A 20 -25.40 -23.62 9.36
N ALA A 21 -26.67 -23.68 9.77
CA ALA A 21 -27.76 -24.18 8.95
C ALA A 21 -28.35 -23.06 8.08
N ILE A 22 -28.77 -23.40 6.85
CA ILE A 22 -29.50 -22.46 6.01
C ILE A 22 -30.99 -22.67 6.27
N PRO A 23 -31.75 -21.67 6.74
CA PRO A 23 -33.18 -21.74 6.93
C PRO A 23 -33.90 -21.88 5.58
N GLU A 24 -35.12 -22.47 5.58
CA GLU A 24 -35.93 -22.71 4.36
C GLU A 24 -36.16 -21.39 3.55
N SER A 25 -36.32 -20.27 4.24
CA SER A 25 -36.50 -18.94 3.62
C SER A 25 -35.30 -18.45 2.80
N LEU A 26 -34.11 -18.98 3.05
CA LEU A 26 -32.88 -18.63 2.34
C LEU A 26 -32.35 -19.80 1.48
N ALA A 27 -33.05 -20.90 1.44
CA ALA A 27 -32.68 -22.06 0.65
C ALA A 27 -32.63 -21.68 -0.85
N GLY A 28 -31.56 -22.06 -1.54
CA GLY A 28 -31.36 -21.77 -2.97
C GLY A 28 -30.89 -20.34 -3.28
N THR A 29 -30.87 -19.40 -2.29
CA THR A 29 -30.37 -18.04 -2.46
C THR A 29 -28.98 -17.86 -1.89
N VAL A 30 -28.63 -18.57 -0.81
CA VAL A 30 -27.30 -18.54 -0.21
C VAL A 30 -26.37 -19.48 -0.94
N GLY A 31 -25.22 -19.01 -1.37
CA GLY A 31 -24.16 -19.76 -2.04
C GLY A 31 -22.77 -19.43 -1.52
N VAL A 32 -21.78 -20.10 -2.06
CA VAL A 32 -20.36 -19.85 -1.74
C VAL A 32 -19.97 -18.42 -2.10
N GLY A 33 -19.24 -17.75 -1.21
CA GLY A 33 -18.81 -16.36 -1.37
C GLY A 33 -19.84 -15.32 -0.95
N HIS A 34 -21.07 -15.71 -0.57
CA HIS A 34 -22.07 -14.75 -0.09
C HIS A 34 -21.72 -14.21 1.30
N LEU A 35 -22.08 -12.94 1.50
CA LEU A 35 -21.99 -12.26 2.80
C LEU A 35 -23.33 -12.41 3.52
N VAL A 36 -23.30 -13.00 4.68
CA VAL A 36 -24.47 -13.30 5.49
C VAL A 36 -24.36 -12.74 6.90
N ILE A 37 -25.50 -12.61 7.58
CA ILE A 37 -25.56 -12.27 9.01
C ILE A 37 -25.83 -13.55 9.79
N VAL A 38 -25.02 -13.78 10.82
CA VAL A 38 -25.08 -14.99 11.65
C VAL A 38 -24.99 -14.65 13.15
N PRO A 39 -25.59 -15.47 14.02
CA PRO A 39 -25.46 -15.34 15.46
C PRO A 39 -24.13 -15.96 15.91
N PHE A 40 -23.27 -15.18 16.61
CA PHE A 40 -21.99 -15.62 17.14
C PHE A 40 -21.87 -15.29 18.62
N GLY A 41 -21.89 -16.29 19.50
CA GLY A 41 -22.03 -16.10 20.95
C GLY A 41 -23.33 -15.38 21.28
N LYS A 42 -23.20 -14.21 21.91
CA LYS A 42 -24.31 -13.28 22.26
C LYS A 42 -24.45 -12.14 21.24
N GLN A 43 -23.72 -12.18 20.14
CA GLN A 43 -23.68 -11.10 19.15
C GLN A 43 -24.17 -11.60 17.81
N THR A 44 -24.60 -10.65 16.98
CA THR A 44 -24.93 -10.89 15.57
C THR A 44 -23.81 -10.26 14.73
N VAL A 45 -23.21 -11.04 13.84
CA VAL A 45 -22.02 -10.64 13.07
C VAL A 45 -22.21 -10.97 11.59
N GLN A 46 -21.46 -10.30 10.75
CA GLN A 46 -21.32 -10.70 9.35
C GLN A 46 -20.35 -11.87 9.23
N GLY A 47 -20.59 -12.72 8.23
CA GLY A 47 -19.67 -13.79 7.85
C GLY A 47 -19.76 -14.10 6.37
N VAL A 48 -18.72 -14.72 5.83
CA VAL A 48 -18.65 -15.16 4.43
C VAL A 48 -18.78 -16.67 4.37
N VAL A 49 -19.67 -17.14 3.50
CA VAL A 49 -19.86 -18.57 3.22
C VAL A 49 -18.67 -19.09 2.42
N LEU A 50 -17.95 -20.06 2.98
CA LEU A 50 -16.77 -20.65 2.32
C LEU A 50 -17.13 -21.88 1.47
N ARG A 51 -17.97 -22.77 2.01
CA ARG A 51 -18.37 -24.01 1.36
C ARG A 51 -19.61 -24.62 1.99
N PHE A 52 -20.27 -25.51 1.26
CA PHE A 52 -21.32 -26.39 1.78
C PHE A 52 -20.70 -27.62 2.42
N VAL A 53 -21.38 -28.18 3.43
CA VAL A 53 -21.00 -29.44 4.09
C VAL A 53 -22.22 -30.32 4.27
N ASP A 54 -22.04 -31.63 4.13
CA ASP A 54 -23.12 -32.59 4.29
C ASP A 54 -23.53 -32.77 5.75
N GLN A 55 -22.56 -32.69 6.67
CA GLN A 55 -22.78 -32.83 8.09
C GLN A 55 -21.97 -31.76 8.85
N PRO A 56 -22.58 -31.12 9.86
CA PRO A 56 -21.88 -30.15 10.68
C PRO A 56 -20.95 -30.85 11.69
N SER A 57 -19.87 -30.17 12.09
CA SER A 57 -18.90 -30.67 13.08
C SER A 57 -19.42 -30.61 14.52
N VAL A 58 -20.55 -29.94 14.75
CA VAL A 58 -21.17 -29.72 16.06
C VAL A 58 -22.62 -30.22 16.07
N ARG A 59 -23.11 -30.67 17.26
CA ARG A 59 -24.48 -31.21 17.40
C ARG A 59 -25.58 -30.14 17.27
N GLU A 60 -25.35 -28.94 17.83
CA GLU A 60 -26.29 -27.83 17.77
C GLU A 60 -25.76 -26.77 16.84
N VAL A 61 -26.43 -26.58 15.71
CA VAL A 61 -26.07 -25.61 14.67
C VAL A 61 -27.08 -24.48 14.66
N LYS A 62 -26.56 -23.25 14.72
CA LYS A 62 -27.38 -22.05 14.58
C LYS A 62 -27.68 -21.77 13.11
N GLU A 63 -28.79 -21.07 12.85
CA GLU A 63 -29.20 -20.70 11.51
C GLU A 63 -28.60 -19.36 11.06
N VAL A 64 -28.41 -19.22 9.75
CA VAL A 64 -28.16 -17.95 9.09
C VAL A 64 -29.38 -17.05 9.25
N ILE A 65 -29.19 -15.80 9.65
CA ILE A 65 -30.27 -14.84 9.90
C ILE A 65 -30.71 -14.17 8.61
N GLU A 66 -29.76 -13.66 7.81
CA GLU A 66 -30.05 -12.78 6.67
C GLU A 66 -28.93 -12.87 5.63
N LEU A 67 -29.29 -12.72 4.35
CA LEU A 67 -28.37 -12.50 3.23
C LEU A 67 -28.16 -10.99 3.04
N VAL A 68 -26.90 -10.53 3.11
CA VAL A 68 -26.56 -9.09 3.05
C VAL A 68 -26.53 -8.56 1.62
N ASP A 69 -26.04 -9.36 0.68
CA ASP A 69 -25.96 -9.02 -0.74
C ASP A 69 -26.43 -10.22 -1.56
N PRO A 70 -27.33 -10.03 -2.54
CA PRO A 70 -27.85 -11.13 -3.37
C PRO A 70 -26.78 -11.79 -4.27
N GLU A 71 -25.64 -11.10 -4.48
CA GLU A 71 -24.53 -11.63 -5.26
C GLU A 71 -23.33 -11.95 -4.35
N PRO A 72 -22.55 -13.00 -4.69
CA PRO A 72 -21.34 -13.32 -3.93
C PRO A 72 -20.36 -12.14 -3.84
N VAL A 73 -19.84 -11.86 -2.66
CA VAL A 73 -18.86 -10.80 -2.43
C VAL A 73 -17.44 -11.27 -2.69
N LEU A 74 -17.18 -12.57 -2.62
CA LEU A 74 -15.91 -13.22 -2.96
C LEU A 74 -16.12 -14.27 -4.04
N THR A 75 -15.17 -14.37 -4.96
CA THR A 75 -15.08 -15.48 -5.92
C THR A 75 -14.49 -16.72 -5.24
N GLN A 76 -14.71 -17.91 -5.83
CA GLN A 76 -14.10 -19.16 -5.35
C GLN A 76 -12.57 -19.07 -5.28
N ALA A 77 -11.93 -18.49 -6.30
CA ALA A 77 -10.48 -18.29 -6.33
C ALA A 77 -9.99 -17.35 -5.21
N GLN A 78 -10.79 -16.33 -4.85
CA GLN A 78 -10.47 -15.43 -3.72
C GLN A 78 -10.57 -16.15 -2.37
N ILE A 79 -11.53 -17.05 -2.20
CA ILE A 79 -11.64 -17.88 -0.98
C ILE A 79 -10.40 -18.77 -0.85
N MET A 80 -10.02 -19.47 -1.92
CA MET A 80 -8.82 -20.31 -1.94
C MET A 80 -7.54 -19.49 -1.67
N LEU A 81 -7.43 -18.31 -2.25
CA LEU A 81 -6.32 -17.39 -1.99
C LEU A 81 -6.29 -16.95 -0.52
N ALA A 82 -7.44 -16.64 0.07
CA ALA A 82 -7.52 -16.25 1.49
C ALA A 82 -7.07 -17.39 2.43
N GLU A 83 -7.45 -18.63 2.11
CA GLU A 83 -7.03 -19.81 2.86
C GLU A 83 -5.50 -20.04 2.74
N GLU A 84 -4.94 -19.89 1.54
CA GLU A 84 -3.49 -20.02 1.30
C GLU A 84 -2.71 -18.91 2.01
N MET A 85 -3.17 -17.65 1.91
CA MET A 85 -2.57 -16.51 2.60
C MET A 85 -2.62 -16.67 4.12
N ALA A 86 -3.74 -17.14 4.68
CA ALA A 86 -3.87 -17.38 6.12
C ALA A 86 -2.86 -18.41 6.62
N LYS A 87 -2.62 -19.47 5.84
CA LYS A 87 -1.61 -20.51 6.16
C LYS A 87 -0.18 -19.97 6.06
N SER A 88 0.13 -19.25 4.97
CA SER A 88 1.50 -18.76 4.74
C SER A 88 1.90 -17.64 5.69
N THR A 89 0.97 -16.81 6.15
CA THR A 89 1.24 -15.70 7.07
C THR A 89 0.98 -16.04 8.55
N LEU A 90 0.50 -17.25 8.86
CA LEU A 90 0.06 -17.66 10.19
C LEU A 90 -1.01 -16.73 10.80
N ALA A 91 -1.79 -16.09 9.96
CA ALA A 91 -2.83 -15.15 10.36
C ALA A 91 -4.20 -15.85 10.47
N PRO A 92 -5.11 -15.36 11.33
CA PRO A 92 -6.49 -15.82 11.34
C PRO A 92 -7.15 -15.63 9.97
N LEU A 93 -7.85 -16.65 9.47
CA LEU A 93 -8.54 -16.59 8.17
C LEU A 93 -9.51 -15.39 8.09
N ALA A 94 -10.18 -15.06 9.19
CA ALA A 94 -11.06 -13.90 9.31
C ALA A 94 -10.36 -12.57 9.00
N ALA A 95 -9.13 -12.42 9.47
CA ALA A 95 -8.33 -11.22 9.20
C ALA A 95 -7.94 -11.11 7.72
N VAL A 96 -7.64 -12.24 7.08
CA VAL A 96 -7.31 -12.30 5.64
C VAL A 96 -8.55 -12.06 4.78
N VAL A 97 -9.67 -12.74 5.06
CA VAL A 97 -10.95 -12.52 4.36
C VAL A 97 -11.40 -11.07 4.43
N GLY A 98 -11.13 -10.40 5.56
CA GLY A 98 -11.39 -8.96 5.72
C GLY A 98 -10.70 -8.06 4.69
N LEU A 99 -9.58 -8.48 4.07
CA LEU A 99 -8.88 -7.74 3.00
C LEU A 99 -9.67 -7.72 1.69
N PHE A 100 -10.48 -8.73 1.43
CA PHE A 100 -11.27 -8.88 0.20
C PHE A 100 -12.62 -8.17 0.29
N LEU A 101 -13.13 -7.95 1.50
CA LEU A 101 -14.43 -7.34 1.69
C LEU A 101 -14.41 -5.86 1.32
N PRO A 102 -15.44 -5.38 0.59
CA PRO A 102 -15.49 -3.99 0.17
C PRO A 102 -15.66 -3.07 1.38
N ILE A 103 -14.95 -1.96 1.35
CA ILE A 103 -15.14 -0.89 2.32
C ILE A 103 -16.57 -0.36 2.21
N GLY A 104 -17.26 -0.27 3.35
CA GLY A 104 -18.64 0.22 3.40
C GLY A 104 -19.69 -0.89 3.46
N LEU A 105 -19.48 -2.04 2.82
CA LEU A 105 -20.34 -3.22 2.99
C LEU A 105 -19.91 -4.06 4.20
N SER A 106 -18.60 -4.19 4.39
CA SER A 106 -18.02 -4.85 5.57
C SER A 106 -18.34 -4.07 6.85
N GLN A 107 -19.11 -4.70 7.72
CA GLN A 107 -19.48 -4.14 9.01
C GLN A 107 -18.84 -4.93 10.13
N GLN A 108 -18.12 -4.24 10.98
CA GLN A 108 -17.67 -4.82 12.24
C GLN A 108 -18.68 -4.48 13.33
N VAL A 109 -18.98 -5.46 14.15
CA VAL A 109 -19.82 -5.27 15.34
C VAL A 109 -19.27 -4.10 16.15
N ASP A 110 -20.17 -3.19 16.53
CA ASP A 110 -19.88 -2.12 17.48
C ASP A 110 -20.73 -2.31 18.73
N THR A 111 -20.33 -1.73 19.84
CA THR A 111 -21.08 -1.79 21.10
C THR A 111 -21.68 -0.42 21.39
N ILE A 112 -22.98 -0.36 21.54
CA ILE A 112 -23.66 0.85 22.06
C ILE A 112 -23.60 0.78 23.58
N TYR A 113 -23.10 1.86 24.16
CA TYR A 113 -23.08 2.11 25.60
C TYR A 113 -24.13 3.15 25.95
N GLU A 114 -24.94 2.84 26.98
CA GLU A 114 -26.03 3.69 27.45
C GLU A 114 -26.07 3.67 28.96
N LEU A 115 -26.41 4.80 29.57
CA LEU A 115 -26.61 4.89 31.02
C LEU A 115 -27.90 4.20 31.41
N ARG A 116 -27.82 3.20 32.32
CA ARG A 116 -29.03 2.59 32.94
C ARG A 116 -29.65 3.45 34.03
N ASN A 117 -28.82 4.24 34.71
CA ASN A 117 -29.29 5.12 35.79
C ASN A 117 -28.68 6.52 35.58
N ALA A 118 -29.52 7.48 35.17
CA ALA A 118 -29.09 8.85 34.91
C ALA A 118 -28.52 9.57 36.15
N ASN A 119 -28.90 9.10 37.34
CA ASN A 119 -28.55 9.73 38.63
C ASN A 119 -27.31 9.10 39.30
N TYR A 120 -26.65 8.14 38.64
CA TYR A 120 -25.43 7.55 39.21
C TYR A 120 -24.32 8.60 39.31
N GLN A 121 -23.88 8.91 40.54
CA GLN A 121 -22.68 9.70 40.81
C GLN A 121 -21.55 8.75 41.16
N SER A 122 -20.37 8.93 40.52
CA SER A 122 -19.18 8.17 40.94
C SER A 122 -18.85 8.49 42.39
N GLN A 123 -18.76 7.46 43.22
CA GLN A 123 -18.33 7.61 44.63
C GLN A 123 -16.81 7.85 44.62
N VAL A 124 -16.39 9.09 44.43
CA VAL A 124 -15.05 9.50 44.82
C VAL A 124 -15.17 9.96 46.27
N ASP A 125 -14.52 9.25 47.17
CA ASP A 125 -14.45 9.64 48.57
C ASP A 125 -14.03 11.09 48.73
N ALA A 126 -14.95 11.91 49.19
CA ALA A 126 -14.83 13.38 49.33
C ALA A 126 -13.83 13.78 50.45
N LYS A 127 -12.97 12.89 50.95
CA LYS A 127 -12.11 13.15 52.12
C LYS A 127 -10.66 13.49 51.86
N THR A 128 -10.18 13.51 50.63
CA THR A 128 -8.70 13.63 50.42
C THR A 128 -8.26 14.48 49.21
N ILE A 129 -8.99 15.54 48.77
CA ILE A 129 -8.46 16.36 47.67
C ILE A 129 -8.73 17.85 47.90
N SER A 130 -7.64 18.62 47.92
CA SER A 130 -7.55 20.07 47.87
C SER A 130 -8.15 20.66 46.57
N PRO A 131 -8.80 21.84 46.56
CA PRO A 131 -9.66 22.31 45.47
C PRO A 131 -8.98 22.78 44.18
N LYS A 132 -7.67 22.61 43.99
CA LYS A 132 -6.95 23.24 42.88
C LYS A 132 -6.54 22.30 41.70
N THR A 133 -6.83 20.99 41.76
CA THR A 133 -6.40 20.07 40.67
C THR A 133 -7.36 18.86 40.47
N GLN A 134 -8.64 19.10 40.25
CA GLN A 134 -9.56 18.03 39.84
C GLN A 134 -9.38 17.71 38.36
N ARG A 135 -8.46 16.77 38.04
CA ARG A 135 -8.52 16.05 36.75
C ARG A 135 -9.64 15.01 36.86
N LEU A 136 -10.70 15.19 36.11
CA LEU A 136 -11.81 14.23 36.00
C LEU A 136 -11.24 12.84 35.65
N THR A 137 -11.70 11.81 36.36
CA THR A 137 -11.30 10.40 36.08
C THR A 137 -11.83 9.97 34.71
N ILE A 138 -11.29 8.89 34.15
CA ILE A 138 -11.80 8.31 32.88
C ILE A 138 -13.28 7.91 33.08
N GLU A 139 -13.65 7.41 34.25
CA GLU A 139 -15.01 7.06 34.63
C GLU A 139 -15.93 8.29 34.50
N ASP A 140 -15.60 9.41 35.19
CA ASP A 140 -16.38 10.65 35.12
C ASP A 140 -16.52 11.20 33.72
N ARG A 141 -15.47 11.13 32.93
CA ARG A 141 -15.46 11.58 31.54
C ARG A 141 -16.38 10.74 30.66
N ILE A 142 -16.43 9.41 30.84
CA ILE A 142 -17.33 8.51 30.09
C ILE A 142 -18.79 8.82 30.50
N LEU A 143 -19.06 8.90 31.80
CA LEU A 143 -20.41 9.18 32.34
C LEU A 143 -20.91 10.53 31.86
N ASN A 144 -20.11 11.59 31.92
CA ASN A 144 -20.47 12.92 31.42
C ASN A 144 -20.73 12.91 29.92
N LEU A 145 -19.91 12.23 29.12
CA LEU A 145 -20.09 12.09 27.68
C LEU A 145 -21.45 11.43 27.36
N LEU A 146 -21.78 10.33 28.08
CA LEU A 146 -23.03 9.61 27.85
C LEU A 146 -24.25 10.35 28.40
N ARG A 147 -24.08 11.18 29.45
CA ARG A 147 -25.15 12.08 29.93
C ARG A 147 -25.50 13.17 28.94
N THR A 148 -24.49 13.78 28.33
CA THR A 148 -24.66 14.91 27.42
C THR A 148 -25.13 14.49 26.02
N ARG A 149 -24.74 13.31 25.55
CA ARG A 149 -24.96 12.85 24.16
C ARG A 149 -25.90 11.64 24.04
N GLY A 150 -26.33 11.07 25.16
CA GLY A 150 -27.15 9.84 25.18
C GLY A 150 -26.34 8.60 24.84
N ALA A 151 -27.04 7.58 24.33
CA ALA A 151 -26.42 6.33 23.92
C ALA A 151 -25.40 6.53 22.76
N LEU A 152 -24.16 6.04 22.93
CA LEU A 152 -23.08 6.20 21.95
C LEU A 152 -22.48 4.85 21.56
N ARG A 153 -22.08 4.73 20.32
CA ARG A 153 -21.28 3.59 19.82
C ARG A 153 -19.84 3.70 20.30
N GLY A 154 -19.19 2.56 20.52
CA GLY A 154 -17.79 2.49 20.94
C GLY A 154 -16.86 3.32 20.07
N ARG A 155 -17.02 3.30 18.74
CA ARG A 155 -16.25 4.13 17.81
C ARG A 155 -16.48 5.64 17.97
N GLN A 156 -17.67 6.06 18.38
CA GLN A 156 -17.93 7.46 18.68
C GLN A 156 -17.23 7.90 19.97
N ILE A 157 -17.14 6.97 20.93
CA ILE A 157 -16.41 7.20 22.19
C ILE A 157 -14.90 7.22 21.91
N ASP A 158 -14.37 6.38 21.01
CA ASP A 158 -12.95 6.37 20.60
C ASP A 158 -12.47 7.75 20.14
N SER A 159 -13.29 8.49 19.41
CA SER A 159 -12.93 9.84 18.94
C SER A 159 -12.69 10.84 20.07
N HIS A 160 -13.31 10.64 21.23
CA HIS A 160 -13.16 11.47 22.43
C HIS A 160 -12.02 10.99 23.35
N PHE A 161 -11.60 9.74 23.21
CA PHE A 161 -10.60 9.08 24.06
C PHE A 161 -9.44 8.49 23.26
N ALA A 162 -9.01 9.16 22.19
CA ALA A 162 -8.05 8.67 21.20
C ALA A 162 -6.70 8.13 21.76
N LYS A 163 -6.34 8.43 23.01
CA LYS A 163 -5.09 8.00 23.66
C LYS A 163 -5.28 7.27 24.97
N VAL A 164 -6.51 6.85 25.30
CA VAL A 164 -6.86 6.27 26.61
C VAL A 164 -7.65 4.99 26.41
N ASP A 165 -7.26 3.91 27.09
CA ASP A 165 -8.01 2.65 27.09
C ASP A 165 -9.27 2.78 28.00
N TRP A 166 -10.27 3.44 27.47
CA TRP A 166 -11.55 3.66 28.15
C TRP A 166 -12.40 2.38 28.21
N ARG A 167 -12.18 1.41 27.32
CA ARG A 167 -13.00 0.18 27.27
C ARG A 167 -12.92 -0.67 28.52
N LYS A 168 -11.76 -0.71 29.18
CA LYS A 168 -11.63 -1.40 30.49
C LYS A 168 -12.53 -0.76 31.54
N THR A 169 -12.54 0.57 31.62
CA THR A 169 -13.40 1.32 32.55
C THR A 169 -14.88 1.15 32.21
N ALA A 170 -15.25 1.23 30.93
CA ALA A 170 -16.64 0.99 30.49
C ALA A 170 -17.08 -0.46 30.82
N GLY A 171 -16.24 -1.46 30.61
CA GLY A 171 -16.51 -2.85 30.98
C GLY A 171 -16.72 -3.05 32.49
N PHE A 172 -16.00 -2.30 33.32
CA PHE A 172 -16.22 -2.27 34.77
C PHE A 172 -17.57 -1.63 35.12
N LEU A 173 -17.93 -0.51 34.50
CA LEU A 173 -19.22 0.15 34.68
C LEU A 173 -20.41 -0.70 34.22
N VAL A 174 -20.24 -1.48 33.17
CA VAL A 174 -21.25 -2.45 32.72
C VAL A 174 -21.43 -3.56 33.75
N ARG A 175 -20.36 -4.10 34.32
CA ARG A 175 -20.44 -5.11 35.38
C ARG A 175 -21.09 -4.59 36.66
N LYS A 176 -20.88 -3.31 36.97
CA LYS A 176 -21.56 -2.62 38.11
C LYS A 176 -23.03 -2.27 37.78
N GLY A 177 -23.51 -2.54 36.59
CA GLY A 177 -24.88 -2.22 36.21
C GLY A 177 -25.17 -0.72 35.97
N VAL A 178 -24.14 0.13 35.92
CA VAL A 178 -24.24 1.57 35.68
C VAL A 178 -24.48 1.87 34.20
N LEU A 179 -23.80 1.11 33.35
CA LEU A 179 -23.97 1.16 31.89
C LEU A 179 -24.66 -0.10 31.38
N SER A 180 -25.47 0.03 30.35
CA SER A 180 -25.84 -1.07 29.47
C SER A 180 -24.91 -1.09 28.27
N ALA A 181 -24.55 -2.28 27.81
CA ALA A 181 -23.80 -2.49 26.60
C ALA A 181 -24.56 -3.47 25.71
N ARG A 182 -24.87 -3.06 24.47
CA ARG A 182 -25.50 -3.94 23.47
C ARG A 182 -24.71 -3.92 22.18
N SER A 183 -24.49 -5.08 21.61
CA SER A 183 -23.86 -5.21 20.30
C SER A 183 -24.82 -4.84 19.21
N VAL A 184 -24.33 -4.08 18.21
CA VAL A 184 -25.10 -3.70 17.02
C VAL A 184 -24.25 -3.80 15.78
N LEU A 185 -24.87 -4.19 14.66
CA LEU A 185 -24.29 -4.00 13.34
C LEU A 185 -24.69 -2.60 12.86
N PRO A 186 -23.72 -1.69 12.63
CA PRO A 186 -24.04 -0.38 12.09
C PRO A 186 -24.58 -0.52 10.66
N PRO A 187 -25.42 0.40 10.15
CA PRO A 187 -25.85 0.36 8.76
C PRO A 187 -24.64 0.53 7.81
N PRO A 188 -24.72 0.04 6.56
CA PRO A 188 -23.67 0.23 5.57
C PRO A 188 -23.28 1.71 5.43
N ARG A 189 -21.98 2.02 5.48
CA ARG A 189 -21.50 3.41 5.40
C ARG A 189 -21.63 4.00 4.01
N VAL A 190 -21.63 3.15 3.00
CA VAL A 190 -21.70 3.54 1.61
C VAL A 190 -22.89 2.84 0.96
N ARG A 191 -23.65 3.60 0.18
CA ARG A 191 -24.75 3.10 -0.63
C ARG A 191 -24.53 3.52 -2.08
N SER A 192 -25.19 2.80 -3.01
CA SER A 192 -25.33 3.23 -4.39
C SER A 192 -25.84 4.66 -4.46
N LYS A 193 -25.32 5.43 -5.39
CA LYS A 193 -25.79 6.80 -5.62
C LYS A 193 -26.78 6.81 -6.76
N TYR A 194 -27.98 7.29 -6.50
CA TYR A 194 -29.03 7.49 -7.49
C TYR A 194 -29.17 8.95 -7.81
N ILE A 195 -29.46 9.25 -9.06
CA ILE A 195 -29.85 10.57 -9.55
C ILE A 195 -31.13 10.45 -10.33
N ARG A 196 -31.95 11.47 -10.29
CA ARG A 196 -33.12 11.56 -11.12
C ARG A 196 -32.71 11.95 -12.53
N VAL A 197 -33.18 11.22 -13.52
CA VAL A 197 -32.91 11.43 -14.94
C VAL A 197 -34.22 11.62 -15.70
N ALA A 198 -34.14 12.36 -16.80
CA ALA A 198 -35.22 12.56 -17.75
C ALA A 198 -34.82 11.95 -19.09
N GLN A 199 -35.74 11.28 -19.72
CA GLN A 199 -35.55 10.70 -21.08
C GLN A 199 -36.79 10.96 -21.89
N LEU A 200 -36.63 11.20 -23.20
CA LEU A 200 -37.74 11.29 -24.13
C LEU A 200 -38.49 9.98 -24.18
N ALA A 201 -39.83 10.02 -24.06
CA ALA A 201 -40.70 8.83 -24.04
C ALA A 201 -41.38 8.56 -25.38
N VAL A 202 -41.34 9.54 -26.28
CA VAL A 202 -41.95 9.51 -27.60
C VAL A 202 -40.89 9.74 -28.70
N THR A 203 -41.25 9.65 -29.95
CA THR A 203 -40.31 9.99 -31.03
C THR A 203 -40.03 11.50 -31.05
N PRO A 204 -38.85 11.94 -31.59
CA PRO A 204 -38.57 13.35 -31.76
C PRO A 204 -39.65 14.13 -32.51
N GLU A 205 -40.23 13.56 -33.53
CA GLU A 205 -41.30 14.15 -34.35
C GLU A 205 -42.61 14.35 -33.55
N GLU A 206 -42.97 13.36 -32.72
CA GLU A 206 -44.16 13.47 -31.84
C GLU A 206 -43.94 14.54 -30.76
N ALA A 207 -42.73 14.58 -30.22
CA ALA A 207 -42.36 15.60 -29.21
C ALA A 207 -42.40 17.02 -29.80
N GLU A 208 -41.90 17.20 -31.04
CA GLU A 208 -41.95 18.49 -31.75
C GLU A 208 -43.41 18.92 -32.06
N ALA A 209 -44.28 18.01 -32.43
CA ALA A 209 -45.71 18.29 -32.74
C ALA A 209 -46.46 18.82 -31.52
N GLU A 210 -46.13 18.33 -30.30
CA GLU A 210 -46.77 18.75 -29.06
C GLU A 210 -46.20 20.07 -28.47
N MET A 211 -45.08 20.56 -28.98
CA MET A 211 -44.43 21.80 -28.43
C MET A 211 -45.36 23.02 -28.34
N PRO A 212 -46.27 23.33 -29.29
CA PRO A 212 -47.19 24.46 -29.17
C PRO A 212 -48.17 24.35 -28.00
N ASN A 213 -48.45 23.16 -27.54
CA ASN A 213 -49.53 22.86 -26.58
C ASN A 213 -49.04 22.80 -25.12
N LEU A 214 -47.75 23.04 -24.83
CA LEU A 214 -47.14 22.78 -23.52
C LEU A 214 -47.44 23.80 -22.40
N GLY A 215 -48.33 24.77 -22.63
CA GLY A 215 -48.72 25.76 -21.62
C GLY A 215 -48.82 27.18 -22.10
N MET A 216 -48.76 28.17 -21.22
CA MET A 216 -48.91 29.61 -21.56
C MET A 216 -47.61 30.40 -21.29
N LYS A 217 -47.26 31.29 -22.20
CA LYS A 217 -46.15 32.29 -22.11
C LYS A 217 -44.83 31.71 -21.48
N GLN A 218 -44.52 32.07 -20.22
CA GLN A 218 -43.23 31.72 -19.58
C GLN A 218 -43.06 30.22 -19.33
N THR A 219 -44.12 29.52 -18.92
CA THR A 219 -44.07 28.05 -18.73
C THR A 219 -43.90 27.35 -20.06
N LEU A 220 -44.55 27.84 -21.14
CA LEU A 220 -44.41 27.31 -22.49
C LEU A 220 -42.95 27.36 -22.96
N ALA A 221 -42.30 28.51 -22.83
CA ALA A 221 -40.90 28.68 -23.28
C ALA A 221 -39.92 27.74 -22.56
N ARG A 222 -40.08 27.56 -21.21
CA ARG A 222 -39.21 26.66 -20.44
C ARG A 222 -39.42 25.18 -20.82
N ARG A 223 -40.66 24.76 -20.96
CA ARG A 223 -41.03 23.38 -21.34
C ARG A 223 -40.58 23.05 -22.75
N GLN A 224 -40.74 23.97 -23.70
CA GLN A 224 -40.22 23.84 -25.04
C GLN A 224 -38.70 23.74 -25.08
N SER A 225 -38.01 24.58 -24.28
CA SER A 225 -36.54 24.50 -24.14
C SER A 225 -36.08 23.18 -23.57
N ALA A 226 -36.76 22.67 -22.54
CA ALA A 226 -36.46 21.37 -21.95
C ALA A 226 -36.65 20.21 -22.93
N LEU A 227 -37.77 20.24 -23.67
CA LEU A 227 -38.10 19.19 -24.63
C LEU A 227 -37.14 19.23 -25.83
N ARG A 228 -36.77 20.39 -26.36
CA ARG A 228 -35.74 20.57 -27.41
C ARG A 228 -34.39 20.04 -26.98
N PHE A 229 -34.00 20.30 -25.71
CA PHE A 229 -32.76 19.75 -25.17
C PHE A 229 -32.79 18.22 -25.11
N LEU A 230 -33.89 17.62 -24.64
CA LEU A 230 -34.05 16.18 -24.52
C LEU A 230 -34.14 15.46 -25.87
N ILE A 231 -34.73 16.08 -26.90
CA ILE A 231 -34.74 15.57 -28.28
C ILE A 231 -33.32 15.38 -28.82
N GLN A 232 -32.40 16.24 -28.44
CA GLN A 232 -31.00 16.15 -28.88
C GLN A 232 -30.18 15.12 -28.11
N GLN A 233 -30.74 14.50 -27.06
CA GLN A 233 -30.05 13.55 -26.22
C GLN A 233 -30.51 12.12 -26.52
N PRO A 234 -29.60 11.23 -26.99
CA PRO A 234 -29.96 9.85 -27.30
C PRO A 234 -30.21 8.99 -26.04
N GLU A 235 -29.72 9.45 -24.87
CA GLU A 235 -29.78 8.71 -23.60
C GLU A 235 -30.43 9.57 -22.50
N ALA A 236 -30.80 8.92 -21.40
CA ALA A 236 -31.37 9.58 -20.23
C ALA A 236 -30.38 10.60 -19.63
N VAL A 237 -30.86 11.82 -19.37
CA VAL A 237 -30.06 12.94 -18.89
C VAL A 237 -30.38 13.30 -17.45
N ASN A 238 -29.37 13.65 -16.67
CA ASN A 238 -29.56 14.16 -15.31
C ASN A 238 -30.49 15.40 -15.33
N VAL A 239 -31.54 15.35 -14.55
CA VAL A 239 -32.51 16.43 -14.41
C VAL A 239 -31.86 17.80 -14.10
N SER A 240 -30.75 17.80 -13.33
CA SER A 240 -30.01 19.04 -13.06
C SER A 240 -29.40 19.68 -14.31
N TRP A 241 -29.04 18.88 -15.32
CA TRP A 241 -28.56 19.41 -16.62
C TRP A 241 -29.71 19.98 -17.42
N VAL A 242 -30.87 19.31 -17.40
CA VAL A 242 -32.06 19.84 -18.05
C VAL A 242 -32.42 21.21 -17.48
N TYR A 243 -32.34 21.37 -16.14
CA TYR A 243 -32.58 22.67 -15.50
C TYR A 243 -31.58 23.74 -15.94
N ALA A 244 -30.29 23.37 -15.99
CA ALA A 244 -29.23 24.33 -16.34
C ALA A 244 -29.34 24.82 -17.79
N GLU A 245 -29.71 23.94 -18.72
CA GLU A 245 -29.80 24.26 -20.15
C GLU A 245 -31.13 24.92 -20.55
N SER A 246 -32.24 24.57 -19.89
CA SER A 246 -33.58 25.01 -20.28
C SER A 246 -34.20 26.06 -19.37
N GLY A 247 -33.65 26.25 -18.18
CA GLY A 247 -34.23 27.08 -17.13
C GLY A 247 -35.56 26.55 -16.58
N CYS A 248 -35.92 25.31 -16.89
CA CYS A 248 -37.11 24.67 -16.33
C CYS A 248 -36.93 24.26 -14.85
N ASN A 249 -38.00 23.94 -14.19
CA ASN A 249 -38.01 23.42 -12.83
C ASN A 249 -38.66 22.03 -12.79
N PHE A 250 -38.71 21.42 -11.58
CA PHE A 250 -39.27 20.07 -11.43
C PHE A 250 -40.75 19.98 -11.86
N ALA A 251 -41.57 20.99 -11.56
CA ALA A 251 -42.96 21.02 -11.98
C ALA A 251 -43.14 21.06 -13.50
N ASP A 252 -42.24 21.73 -14.22
CA ASP A 252 -42.26 21.73 -15.68
C ASP A 252 -41.95 20.32 -16.26
N LEU A 253 -41.01 19.57 -15.64
CA LEU A 253 -40.72 18.19 -16.05
C LEU A 253 -41.83 17.22 -15.66
N GLN A 254 -42.47 17.38 -14.50
CA GLN A 254 -43.61 16.56 -14.12
C GLN A 254 -44.78 16.71 -15.11
N GLU A 255 -45.09 17.94 -15.54
CA GLU A 255 -46.13 18.17 -16.54
C GLU A 255 -45.79 17.50 -17.88
N LEU A 256 -44.50 17.53 -18.30
CA LEU A 256 -44.08 16.82 -19.52
C LEU A 256 -44.21 15.29 -19.36
N GLU A 257 -43.97 14.77 -18.16
CA GLU A 257 -44.17 13.34 -17.85
C GLU A 257 -45.65 12.98 -17.80
N GLU A 258 -46.51 13.79 -17.16
CA GLU A 258 -47.94 13.57 -17.11
C GLU A 258 -48.59 13.58 -18.50
N ARG A 259 -48.01 14.29 -19.45
CA ARG A 259 -48.39 14.29 -20.86
C ARG A 259 -47.78 13.13 -21.66
N GLY A 260 -46.97 12.29 -21.03
CA GLY A 260 -46.33 11.14 -21.65
C GLY A 260 -45.20 11.47 -22.62
N LEU A 261 -44.70 12.73 -22.66
CA LEU A 261 -43.64 13.17 -23.55
C LEU A 261 -42.24 12.77 -23.09
N ILE A 262 -42.09 12.70 -21.76
CA ILE A 262 -40.83 12.28 -21.15
C ILE A 262 -41.09 11.25 -20.06
N ARG A 263 -40.05 10.56 -19.64
CA ARG A 263 -40.06 9.67 -18.49
C ARG A 263 -39.06 10.13 -17.46
N LEU A 264 -39.48 10.29 -16.21
CA LEU A 264 -38.63 10.58 -15.08
C LEU A 264 -38.39 9.30 -14.27
N PHE A 265 -37.15 8.96 -14.00
CA PHE A 265 -36.83 7.80 -13.17
C PHE A 265 -35.51 8.00 -12.44
N GLU A 266 -35.28 7.20 -11.43
CA GLU A 266 -34.02 7.18 -10.73
C GLU A 266 -33.03 6.26 -11.46
N SER A 267 -31.90 6.81 -11.86
CA SER A 267 -30.80 6.05 -12.47
C SER A 267 -29.61 6.01 -11.51
N GLU A 268 -29.05 4.84 -11.38
CA GLU A 268 -27.85 4.66 -10.60
C GLU A 268 -26.65 5.24 -11.33
N ILE A 269 -25.84 6.03 -10.61
CA ILE A 269 -24.55 6.52 -11.12
C ILE A 269 -23.38 5.97 -10.28
N PHE A 270 -22.31 5.61 -10.98
CA PHE A 270 -21.07 5.21 -10.35
C PHE A 270 -20.16 6.42 -10.16
N ARG A 271 -19.55 6.53 -8.97
CA ARG A 271 -18.51 7.52 -8.69
C ARG A 271 -17.23 7.00 -9.37
N ASP A 272 -16.90 7.55 -10.52
CA ASP A 272 -15.70 7.15 -11.27
C ASP A 272 -14.58 8.16 -11.02
N PRO A 273 -13.49 7.79 -10.33
CA PRO A 273 -12.35 8.67 -10.08
C PRO A 273 -11.63 9.09 -11.38
N LEU A 274 -11.84 8.35 -12.47
CA LEU A 274 -11.19 8.57 -13.76
C LEU A 274 -12.02 9.42 -14.75
N GLU A 275 -13.22 9.83 -14.40
CA GLU A 275 -14.12 10.55 -15.30
C GLU A 275 -13.49 11.85 -15.86
N LYS A 276 -12.85 12.65 -15.01
CA LYS A 276 -12.18 13.89 -15.42
C LYS A 276 -10.96 13.63 -16.30
N THR A 277 -10.17 12.61 -15.95
CA THR A 277 -8.96 12.22 -16.69
C THR A 277 -9.32 11.61 -18.05
N GLY A 278 -10.38 10.81 -18.12
CA GLY A 278 -10.88 10.22 -19.36
C GLY A 278 -11.34 11.26 -20.39
N LYS A 279 -12.04 12.31 -19.95
CA LYS A 279 -12.46 13.43 -20.83
C LYS A 279 -11.27 14.21 -21.43
N GLN A 280 -10.14 14.29 -20.72
CA GLN A 280 -8.92 14.92 -21.24
C GLN A 280 -8.19 14.03 -22.26
N VAL A 281 -8.13 12.72 -22.02
CA VAL A 281 -7.45 11.77 -22.91
C VAL A 281 -8.14 11.69 -24.28
N ASN A 282 -9.47 11.73 -24.35
CA ASN A 282 -10.22 11.69 -25.61
C ASN A 282 -9.95 12.90 -26.53
N LYS A 283 -9.36 13.98 -26.02
CA LYS A 283 -9.00 15.17 -26.81
C LYS A 283 -7.57 15.15 -27.39
N GLU A 284 -6.68 14.32 -26.85
CA GLU A 284 -5.24 14.42 -27.12
C GLU A 284 -4.62 13.19 -27.83
N THR A 285 -5.34 12.09 -28.03
CA THR A 285 -4.71 10.83 -28.45
C THR A 285 -4.91 10.55 -29.95
N THR A 286 -3.95 10.99 -30.77
CA THR A 286 -3.59 10.29 -32.00
C THR A 286 -2.94 8.96 -31.64
N LYS A 287 -3.42 7.85 -32.24
CA LYS A 287 -2.81 6.52 -32.10
C LYS A 287 -1.38 6.54 -32.68
N GLN A 288 -0.39 6.89 -31.90
CA GLN A 288 1.00 6.60 -32.25
C GLN A 288 1.20 5.07 -32.16
N VAL A 289 1.47 4.44 -33.29
CA VAL A 289 1.90 3.05 -33.33
C VAL A 289 3.32 3.00 -32.79
N ILE A 290 3.49 2.55 -31.56
CA ILE A 290 4.81 2.37 -30.95
C ILE A 290 5.38 1.08 -31.52
N GLU A 291 6.50 1.18 -32.25
CA GLU A 291 7.29 0.02 -32.69
C GLU A 291 8.04 -0.58 -31.49
N LEU A 292 7.96 -1.89 -31.34
CA LEU A 292 8.68 -2.62 -30.31
C LEU A 292 10.09 -2.95 -30.76
N THR A 293 11.06 -2.89 -29.84
CA THR A 293 12.41 -3.43 -30.07
C THR A 293 12.36 -4.96 -30.22
N PRO A 294 13.39 -5.57 -30.81
CA PRO A 294 13.46 -7.04 -30.92
C PRO A 294 13.32 -7.74 -29.57
N GLU A 295 13.92 -7.21 -28.50
CA GLU A 295 13.86 -7.79 -27.16
C GLU A 295 12.46 -7.65 -26.56
N GLN A 296 11.78 -6.50 -26.77
CA GLN A 296 10.40 -6.30 -26.36
C GLN A 296 9.45 -7.24 -27.10
N ASN A 297 9.63 -7.43 -28.41
CA ASN A 297 8.87 -8.37 -29.22
C ASN A 297 9.05 -9.81 -28.74
N PHE A 298 10.30 -10.20 -28.44
CA PHE A 298 10.58 -11.52 -27.89
C PHE A 298 9.87 -11.74 -26.56
N ALA A 299 9.99 -10.79 -25.62
CA ALA A 299 9.34 -10.86 -24.31
C ALA A 299 7.81 -10.93 -24.43
N LEU A 300 7.22 -10.05 -25.25
CA LEU A 300 5.79 -10.03 -25.49
C LEU A 300 5.30 -11.36 -26.10
N ASN A 301 6.02 -11.90 -27.11
CA ASN A 301 5.65 -13.16 -27.73
C ASN A 301 5.67 -14.34 -26.75
N LYS A 302 6.63 -14.38 -25.82
CA LYS A 302 6.66 -15.39 -24.75
C LYS A 302 5.46 -15.27 -23.82
N ILE A 303 5.14 -14.05 -23.37
CA ILE A 303 3.98 -13.78 -22.49
C ILE A 303 2.66 -14.11 -23.22
N THR A 304 2.49 -13.66 -24.48
CA THR A 304 1.26 -13.91 -25.24
C THR A 304 1.11 -15.38 -25.62
N SER A 305 2.20 -16.09 -25.88
CA SER A 305 2.15 -17.56 -26.08
C SER A 305 1.66 -18.26 -24.81
N ALA A 306 2.13 -17.86 -23.62
CA ALA A 306 1.63 -18.39 -22.36
C ALA A 306 0.16 -18.04 -22.09
N ILE A 307 -0.30 -16.85 -22.52
CA ILE A 307 -1.70 -16.44 -22.46
C ILE A 307 -2.58 -17.33 -23.36
N ARG A 308 -2.04 -17.77 -24.51
CA ARG A 308 -2.74 -18.62 -25.48
C ARG A 308 -2.79 -20.08 -25.06
N ASP A 309 -1.76 -20.55 -24.40
CA ASP A 309 -1.66 -21.91 -23.90
C ASP A 309 -2.11 -22.01 -22.44
N THR A 310 -3.32 -22.49 -22.23
CA THR A 310 -3.92 -22.66 -20.90
C THR A 310 -3.13 -23.61 -19.99
N GLN A 311 -2.38 -24.55 -20.55
CA GLN A 311 -1.53 -25.45 -19.75
C GLN A 311 -0.23 -24.77 -19.27
N TYR A 312 0.28 -23.79 -20.02
CA TYR A 312 1.51 -23.07 -19.68
C TYR A 312 1.29 -22.07 -18.53
N ALA A 313 0.13 -21.42 -18.48
CA ALA A 313 -0.22 -20.41 -17.47
C ALA A 313 -0.17 -20.93 -16.01
N VAL A 314 -0.28 -22.23 -15.81
CA VAL A 314 -0.36 -22.84 -14.46
C VAL A 314 1.03 -23.06 -13.84
N ARG A 315 2.15 -22.92 -14.58
CA ARG A 315 3.44 -23.49 -14.15
C ARG A 315 4.46 -22.53 -13.58
N SER A 316 4.67 -21.33 -14.12
CA SER A 316 5.68 -20.41 -13.59
C SER A 316 5.44 -18.97 -14.02
N PRO A 317 5.61 -17.98 -13.13
CA PRO A 317 5.51 -16.56 -13.48
C PRO A 317 6.69 -16.13 -14.36
N PHE A 318 6.54 -14.97 -15.02
CA PHE A 318 7.60 -14.31 -15.76
C PHE A 318 8.24 -13.20 -14.92
N LEU A 319 9.56 -13.14 -14.89
CA LEU A 319 10.32 -12.00 -14.38
C LEU A 319 10.81 -11.16 -15.57
N LEU A 320 10.14 -10.04 -15.83
CA LEU A 320 10.54 -9.08 -16.86
C LEU A 320 11.57 -8.11 -16.26
N GLN A 321 12.85 -8.48 -16.36
CA GLN A 321 13.94 -7.65 -15.91
C GLN A 321 14.32 -6.64 -16.99
N GLY A 322 14.11 -5.34 -16.73
CA GLY A 322 14.41 -4.32 -17.73
C GLY A 322 14.87 -3.02 -17.10
N VAL A 323 15.90 -2.41 -17.65
CA VAL A 323 16.41 -1.12 -17.18
C VAL A 323 15.30 -0.04 -17.16
N THR A 324 15.49 1.02 -16.39
CA THR A 324 14.57 2.13 -16.36
C THR A 324 14.47 2.77 -17.76
N GLY A 325 13.23 2.89 -18.30
CA GLY A 325 13.03 3.40 -19.67
C GLY A 325 13.14 2.32 -20.78
N SER A 326 13.16 1.04 -20.44
CA SER A 326 13.14 -0.07 -21.41
C SER A 326 11.75 -0.37 -22.01
N GLY A 327 10.70 0.32 -21.59
CA GLY A 327 9.34 0.17 -22.15
C GLY A 327 8.53 -0.99 -21.59
N LYS A 328 8.82 -1.49 -20.38
CA LYS A 328 8.05 -2.55 -19.70
C LYS A 328 6.54 -2.31 -19.75
N THR A 329 6.11 -1.07 -19.50
CA THR A 329 4.68 -0.70 -19.48
C THR A 329 3.96 -0.99 -20.80
N GLU A 330 4.62 -0.81 -21.94
CA GLU A 330 4.02 -1.12 -23.25
C GLU A 330 3.77 -2.63 -23.41
N ILE A 331 4.67 -3.46 -22.90
CA ILE A 331 4.49 -4.91 -22.88
C ILE A 331 3.28 -5.29 -22.03
N TYR A 332 3.10 -4.65 -20.87
CA TYR A 332 1.94 -4.89 -20.01
C TYR A 332 0.61 -4.51 -20.71
N ILE A 333 0.59 -3.36 -21.38
CA ILE A 333 -0.59 -2.88 -22.12
C ILE A 333 -0.95 -3.88 -23.23
N ARG A 334 0.03 -4.32 -24.04
CA ARG A 334 -0.23 -5.27 -25.13
C ARG A 334 -0.61 -6.67 -24.62
N ALA A 335 -0.04 -7.12 -23.52
CA ALA A 335 -0.47 -8.36 -22.88
C ALA A 335 -1.91 -8.26 -22.35
N ALA A 336 -2.29 -7.11 -21.80
CA ALA A 336 -3.67 -6.84 -21.37
C ALA A 336 -4.64 -6.78 -22.57
N GLU A 337 -4.24 -6.24 -23.73
CA GLU A 337 -5.04 -6.27 -24.96
C GLU A 337 -5.34 -7.71 -25.40
N GLU A 338 -4.33 -8.56 -25.43
CA GLU A 338 -4.50 -9.99 -25.80
C GLU A 338 -5.50 -10.69 -24.87
N ILE A 339 -5.42 -10.42 -23.56
CA ILE A 339 -6.34 -11.01 -22.55
C ILE A 339 -7.77 -10.49 -22.72
N ILE A 340 -7.95 -9.20 -22.97
CA ILE A 340 -9.26 -8.58 -23.15
C ILE A 340 -9.95 -9.10 -24.43
N GLN A 341 -9.20 -9.26 -25.52
CA GLN A 341 -9.69 -9.86 -26.77
C GLN A 341 -10.19 -11.29 -26.57
N ARG A 342 -9.68 -12.00 -25.55
CA ARG A 342 -10.13 -13.35 -25.14
C ARG A 342 -11.26 -13.32 -24.12
N GLY A 343 -11.87 -12.18 -23.86
CA GLY A 343 -12.97 -12.04 -22.90
C GLY A 343 -12.53 -12.12 -21.42
N LYS A 344 -11.23 -12.13 -21.14
CA LYS A 344 -10.70 -12.16 -19.77
C LYS A 344 -10.33 -10.76 -19.27
N GLN A 345 -9.84 -10.68 -18.06
CA GLN A 345 -9.56 -9.44 -17.34
C GLN A 345 -8.13 -9.42 -16.79
N ALA A 346 -7.61 -8.21 -16.53
CA ALA A 346 -6.25 -8.02 -16.05
C ALA A 346 -6.21 -7.20 -14.74
N ILE A 347 -5.29 -7.55 -13.86
CA ILE A 347 -4.91 -6.75 -12.67
C ILE A 347 -3.48 -6.26 -12.88
N ILE A 348 -3.27 -4.95 -12.72
CA ILE A 348 -1.96 -4.30 -12.81
C ILE A 348 -1.65 -3.67 -11.46
N LEU A 349 -0.75 -4.28 -10.72
CA LEU A 349 -0.27 -3.76 -9.45
C LEU A 349 0.93 -2.85 -9.68
N VAL A 350 0.89 -1.68 -9.05
CA VAL A 350 1.97 -0.70 -9.08
C VAL A 350 2.20 -0.15 -7.67
N PRO A 351 3.42 0.26 -7.29
CA PRO A 351 3.61 0.99 -6.03
C PRO A 351 2.74 2.24 -5.98
N GLU A 352 2.14 2.54 -4.83
CA GLU A 352 1.16 3.64 -4.70
C GLU A 352 1.71 4.99 -5.20
N ILE A 353 3.00 5.24 -4.98
CA ILE A 353 3.69 6.45 -5.43
C ILE A 353 3.95 6.43 -6.95
N ALA A 354 4.10 5.25 -7.56
CA ALA A 354 4.30 5.08 -9.01
C ALA A 354 2.99 5.16 -9.81
N LEU A 355 1.85 5.23 -9.13
CA LEU A 355 0.52 5.39 -9.72
C LEU A 355 0.36 6.84 -10.25
N THR A 356 1.19 7.18 -11.21
CA THR A 356 1.21 8.52 -11.79
C THR A 356 0.05 8.73 -12.76
N PRO A 357 -0.46 9.96 -12.89
CA PRO A 357 -1.46 10.28 -13.90
C PRO A 357 -1.05 9.87 -15.32
N GLN A 358 0.26 9.94 -15.63
CA GLN A 358 0.81 9.55 -16.91
C GLN A 358 0.63 8.05 -17.20
N MET A 359 0.92 7.18 -16.22
CA MET A 359 0.69 5.74 -16.37
C MET A 359 -0.80 5.43 -16.56
N VAL A 360 -1.65 6.00 -15.71
CA VAL A 360 -3.11 5.82 -15.78
C VAL A 360 -3.65 6.29 -17.14
N ARG A 361 -3.20 7.45 -17.63
CA ARG A 361 -3.60 7.97 -18.97
C ARG A 361 -3.26 7.01 -20.10
N ARG A 362 -2.10 6.34 -20.09
CA ARG A 362 -1.72 5.35 -21.11
C ARG A 362 -2.72 4.19 -21.17
N PHE A 363 -3.16 3.67 -20.01
CA PHE A 363 -4.17 2.62 -19.98
C PHE A 363 -5.56 3.12 -20.37
N LEU A 364 -5.96 4.33 -19.95
CA LEU A 364 -7.24 4.93 -20.35
C LEU A 364 -7.34 5.18 -21.85
N ALA A 365 -6.24 5.60 -22.49
CA ALA A 365 -6.17 5.78 -23.91
C ALA A 365 -6.38 4.48 -24.69
N ARG A 366 -5.93 3.36 -24.13
CA ARG A 366 -6.01 2.04 -24.75
C ARG A 366 -7.31 1.30 -24.44
N PHE A 367 -7.87 1.49 -23.23
CA PHE A 367 -9.06 0.81 -22.73
C PHE A 367 -10.09 1.81 -22.20
N PRO A 368 -10.67 2.67 -23.06
CA PRO A 368 -11.60 3.72 -22.63
C PRO A 368 -12.84 3.11 -21.96
N GLY A 369 -13.21 3.61 -20.76
CA GLY A 369 -14.36 3.16 -20.00
C GLY A 369 -14.22 1.79 -19.31
N GLN A 370 -13.12 1.05 -19.56
CA GLN A 370 -12.90 -0.31 -19.07
C GLN A 370 -11.86 -0.42 -17.95
N VAL A 371 -11.26 0.70 -17.54
CA VAL A 371 -10.23 0.76 -16.50
C VAL A 371 -10.84 1.17 -15.17
N GLY A 372 -10.51 0.44 -14.12
CA GLY A 372 -10.82 0.82 -12.74
C GLY A 372 -9.56 1.11 -11.94
N LEU A 373 -9.64 2.10 -11.04
CA LEU A 373 -8.52 2.50 -10.19
C LEU A 373 -8.80 2.11 -8.72
N VAL A 374 -7.79 1.53 -8.04
CA VAL A 374 -7.88 1.14 -6.63
C VAL A 374 -6.64 1.56 -5.86
N HIS A 375 -6.77 2.54 -4.94
CA HIS A 375 -5.71 2.96 -4.03
C HIS A 375 -6.28 3.61 -2.76
N SER A 376 -5.43 3.84 -1.76
CA SER A 376 -5.82 4.33 -0.43
C SER A 376 -6.45 5.74 -0.42
N LYS A 377 -6.11 6.60 -1.37
CA LYS A 377 -6.58 8.00 -1.44
C LYS A 377 -7.99 8.15 -2.02
N LEU A 378 -8.56 7.08 -2.62
CA LEU A 378 -9.95 7.10 -3.09
C LEU A 378 -10.92 7.14 -1.92
N SER A 379 -12.01 7.89 -2.07
CA SER A 379 -13.11 7.87 -1.12
C SER A 379 -13.74 6.47 -0.99
N GLU A 380 -14.37 6.19 0.13
CA GLU A 380 -15.07 4.92 0.35
C GLU A 380 -16.11 4.65 -0.75
N GLY A 381 -16.79 5.70 -1.23
CA GLY A 381 -17.78 5.62 -2.30
C GLY A 381 -17.17 5.24 -3.66
N GLU A 382 -16.06 5.86 -4.06
CA GLU A 382 -15.35 5.54 -5.30
C GLU A 382 -14.82 4.10 -5.27
N ARG A 383 -14.26 3.67 -4.13
CA ARG A 383 -13.76 2.30 -3.95
C ARG A 383 -14.90 1.28 -4.03
N TYR A 384 -16.04 1.56 -3.42
CA TYR A 384 -17.22 0.70 -3.45
C TYR A 384 -17.81 0.59 -4.87
N ASP A 385 -17.94 1.71 -5.58
CA ASP A 385 -18.48 1.72 -6.95
C ASP A 385 -17.52 1.04 -7.93
N THR A 386 -16.20 1.22 -7.78
CA THR A 386 -15.18 0.49 -8.55
C THR A 386 -15.26 -1.02 -8.28
N TRP A 387 -15.40 -1.43 -7.01
CA TRP A 387 -15.55 -2.83 -6.60
C TRP A 387 -16.81 -3.47 -7.22
N ARG A 388 -17.95 -2.77 -7.22
CA ARG A 388 -19.19 -3.27 -7.85
C ARG A 388 -19.08 -3.42 -9.37
N ARG A 389 -18.46 -2.44 -10.04
CA ARG A 389 -18.20 -2.51 -11.49
C ARG A 389 -17.25 -3.67 -11.84
N ALA A 390 -16.24 -3.92 -10.99
CA ALA A 390 -15.31 -5.03 -11.15
C ALA A 390 -16.07 -6.38 -11.02
N ARG A 391 -16.86 -6.55 -9.95
CA ARG A 391 -17.69 -7.74 -9.70
C ARG A 391 -18.65 -8.02 -10.86
N ALA A 392 -19.31 -7.01 -11.38
CA ALA A 392 -20.21 -7.12 -12.52
C ALA A 392 -19.50 -7.34 -13.87
N GLY A 393 -18.15 -7.46 -13.90
CA GLY A 393 -17.38 -7.68 -15.13
C GLY A 393 -17.34 -6.49 -16.10
N LYS A 394 -17.84 -5.31 -15.68
CA LYS A 394 -17.84 -4.07 -16.47
C LYS A 394 -16.44 -3.48 -16.66
N LEU A 395 -15.54 -3.74 -15.72
CA LEU A 395 -14.14 -3.33 -15.81
C LEU A 395 -13.30 -4.49 -16.35
N LYS A 396 -12.43 -4.20 -17.30
CA LYS A 396 -11.52 -5.19 -17.92
C LYS A 396 -10.11 -5.10 -17.37
N VAL A 397 -9.70 -3.93 -16.90
CA VAL A 397 -8.39 -3.70 -16.29
C VAL A 397 -8.59 -3.00 -14.95
N ILE A 398 -8.03 -3.57 -13.89
CA ILE A 398 -7.89 -2.91 -12.60
C ILE A 398 -6.44 -2.50 -12.42
N ILE A 399 -6.21 -1.22 -12.16
CA ILE A 399 -4.87 -0.68 -11.85
C ILE A 399 -4.89 -0.18 -10.41
N GLY A 400 -3.85 -0.46 -9.67
CA GLY A 400 -3.75 0.11 -8.34
C GLY A 400 -2.60 -0.39 -7.51
N ALA A 401 -2.61 0.05 -6.26
CA ALA A 401 -1.67 -0.39 -5.26
C ALA A 401 -2.00 -1.83 -4.80
N ARG A 402 -1.27 -2.32 -3.83
CA ARG A 402 -1.43 -3.64 -3.21
C ARG A 402 -2.89 -4.11 -3.05
N SER A 403 -3.79 -3.25 -2.61
CA SER A 403 -5.20 -3.58 -2.40
C SER A 403 -5.99 -3.85 -3.69
N ALA A 404 -5.48 -3.46 -4.85
CA ALA A 404 -6.12 -3.75 -6.13
C ALA A 404 -6.14 -5.25 -6.47
N LEU A 405 -5.24 -6.04 -5.87
CA LEU A 405 -5.20 -7.49 -6.01
C LEU A 405 -6.51 -8.17 -5.61
N PHE A 406 -7.22 -7.58 -4.66
CA PHE A 406 -8.45 -8.15 -4.09
C PHE A 406 -9.73 -7.69 -4.79
N ALA A 407 -9.62 -7.01 -5.94
CA ALA A 407 -10.79 -6.67 -6.75
C ALA A 407 -11.49 -7.95 -7.26
N PRO A 408 -12.82 -8.07 -7.12
CA PRO A 408 -13.56 -9.31 -7.43
C PRO A 408 -13.83 -9.45 -8.93
N LEU A 409 -12.78 -9.52 -9.73
CA LEU A 409 -12.91 -9.78 -11.16
C LEU A 409 -13.31 -11.25 -11.41
N PRO A 410 -14.37 -11.52 -12.16
CA PRO A 410 -14.88 -12.88 -12.34
C PRO A 410 -13.99 -13.77 -13.22
N ASN A 411 -13.19 -13.21 -14.12
CA ASN A 411 -12.43 -14.00 -15.10
C ASN A 411 -11.04 -13.41 -15.35
N ILE A 412 -10.13 -13.59 -14.39
CA ILE A 412 -8.76 -13.07 -14.46
C ILE A 412 -7.92 -13.93 -15.40
N GLY A 413 -7.18 -13.29 -16.32
CA GLY A 413 -6.27 -13.96 -17.24
C GLY A 413 -4.83 -13.44 -17.16
N LEU A 414 -4.63 -12.26 -16.54
CA LEU A 414 -3.31 -11.65 -16.40
C LEU A 414 -3.22 -10.91 -15.07
N ILE A 415 -2.13 -11.12 -14.35
CA ILE A 415 -1.74 -10.31 -13.18
C ILE A 415 -0.34 -9.80 -13.42
N VAL A 416 -0.16 -8.48 -13.42
CA VAL A 416 1.13 -7.81 -13.54
C VAL A 416 1.47 -7.14 -12.21
N VAL A 417 2.71 -7.28 -11.78
CA VAL A 417 3.26 -6.54 -10.63
C VAL A 417 4.45 -5.73 -11.12
N ASP A 418 4.26 -4.45 -11.37
CA ASP A 418 5.34 -3.55 -11.78
C ASP A 418 6.15 -3.08 -10.57
N GLU A 419 7.46 -2.89 -10.75
CA GLU A 419 8.42 -2.61 -9.68
C GLU A 419 8.29 -3.61 -8.50
N CYS A 420 8.22 -4.92 -8.81
CA CYS A 420 7.92 -6.00 -7.87
C CYS A 420 8.88 -6.11 -6.66
N HIS A 421 10.04 -5.47 -6.73
CA HIS A 421 11.00 -5.33 -5.62
C HIS A 421 10.59 -4.28 -4.58
N ASP A 422 9.54 -3.47 -4.87
CA ASP A 422 9.18 -2.36 -3.98
C ASP A 422 8.59 -2.83 -2.66
N SER A 423 9.13 -2.30 -1.56
CA SER A 423 8.71 -2.66 -0.20
C SER A 423 7.26 -2.30 0.14
N SER A 424 6.60 -1.44 -0.67
CA SER A 424 5.17 -1.11 -0.47
C SER A 424 4.23 -2.27 -0.77
N PHE A 425 4.70 -3.31 -1.46
CA PHE A 425 3.95 -4.54 -1.65
C PHE A 425 3.88 -5.43 -0.40
N HIS A 426 4.72 -5.18 0.60
CA HIS A 426 4.59 -5.81 1.90
C HIS A 426 3.63 -5.04 2.81
N GLN A 427 2.72 -5.73 3.49
CA GLN A 427 1.81 -5.13 4.46
C GLN A 427 2.46 -5.05 5.84
N ALA A 428 2.64 -3.84 6.36
CA ALA A 428 3.29 -3.57 7.64
C ALA A 428 2.43 -3.87 8.88
N GLU A 429 1.14 -4.15 8.71
CA GLU A 429 0.19 -4.50 9.78
C GLU A 429 -0.43 -5.87 9.51
N PRO A 430 -0.82 -6.62 10.56
CA PRO A 430 -1.46 -7.93 10.37
C PRO A 430 -2.73 -7.86 9.50
N PRO A 431 -2.93 -8.86 8.66
CA PRO A 431 -2.03 -9.97 8.33
C PRO A 431 -0.83 -9.48 7.50
N PHE A 432 0.37 -9.87 7.90
CA PHE A 432 1.61 -9.50 7.20
C PHE A 432 1.74 -10.34 5.92
N TYR A 433 1.29 -9.84 4.80
CA TYR A 433 1.41 -10.54 3.52
C TYR A 433 2.25 -9.73 2.52
N HIS A 434 2.86 -10.42 1.58
CA HIS A 434 3.54 -9.82 0.45
C HIS A 434 2.65 -9.93 -0.80
N ALA A 435 2.30 -8.80 -1.42
CA ALA A 435 1.37 -8.80 -2.55
C ALA A 435 1.95 -9.49 -3.80
N VAL A 436 3.27 -9.57 -3.94
CA VAL A 436 3.92 -10.30 -5.05
C VAL A 436 3.63 -11.80 -4.92
N ASP A 437 3.80 -12.37 -3.73
CA ASP A 437 3.54 -13.80 -3.47
C ASP A 437 2.04 -14.11 -3.61
N ALA A 438 1.20 -13.23 -3.06
CA ALA A 438 -0.25 -13.35 -3.21
C ALA A 438 -0.69 -13.23 -4.68
N ALA A 439 -0.06 -12.37 -5.49
CA ALA A 439 -0.32 -12.25 -6.92
C ALA A 439 0.06 -13.51 -7.70
N GLN A 440 1.20 -14.12 -7.39
CA GLN A 440 1.64 -15.39 -7.98
C GLN A 440 0.68 -16.53 -7.61
N ALA A 441 0.29 -16.62 -6.33
CA ALA A 441 -0.68 -17.61 -5.86
C ALA A 441 -2.05 -17.40 -6.53
N TYR A 442 -2.52 -16.15 -6.63
CA TYR A 442 -3.81 -15.83 -7.24
C TYR A 442 -3.83 -16.13 -8.74
N ALA A 443 -2.74 -15.78 -9.46
CA ALA A 443 -2.61 -16.13 -10.87
C ALA A 443 -2.69 -17.65 -11.08
N ARG A 444 -1.99 -18.44 -10.27
CA ARG A 444 -2.06 -19.90 -10.30
C ARG A 444 -3.48 -20.42 -10.06
N LEU A 445 -4.17 -19.91 -9.05
CA LEU A 445 -5.54 -20.31 -8.72
C LEU A 445 -6.56 -19.96 -9.82
N CYS A 446 -6.33 -18.87 -10.56
CA CYS A 446 -7.17 -18.42 -11.68
C CYS A 446 -6.77 -19.05 -13.03
N GLY A 447 -5.67 -19.79 -13.14
CA GLY A 447 -5.09 -20.17 -14.41
C GLY A 447 -4.68 -18.96 -15.27
N ALA A 448 -4.21 -17.90 -14.62
CA ALA A 448 -3.78 -16.65 -15.23
C ALA A 448 -2.25 -16.58 -15.37
N VAL A 449 -1.79 -15.75 -16.29
CA VAL A 449 -0.35 -15.44 -16.43
C VAL A 449 0.04 -14.39 -15.40
N CYS A 450 1.16 -14.61 -14.70
CA CYS A 450 1.74 -13.64 -13.78
C CYS A 450 3.01 -13.06 -14.37
N VAL A 451 3.13 -11.71 -14.39
CA VAL A 451 4.32 -10.99 -14.86
C VAL A 451 4.84 -10.09 -13.76
N LEU A 452 6.05 -10.33 -13.31
CA LEU A 452 6.78 -9.55 -12.32
C LEU A 452 7.77 -8.64 -13.04
N GLY A 453 7.57 -7.32 -12.99
CA GLY A 453 8.43 -6.36 -13.66
C GLY A 453 9.34 -5.62 -12.70
N SER A 454 10.63 -5.55 -12.99
CA SER A 454 11.60 -4.80 -12.21
C SER A 454 12.84 -4.42 -13.01
N ALA A 455 13.46 -3.30 -12.64
CA ALA A 455 14.82 -2.99 -13.08
C ALA A 455 15.87 -3.66 -12.17
N THR A 456 15.54 -3.83 -10.91
CA THR A 456 16.39 -4.36 -9.84
C THR A 456 15.61 -5.38 -9.04
N PRO A 457 15.33 -6.58 -9.59
CA PRO A 457 14.60 -7.62 -8.86
C PRO A 457 15.29 -7.96 -7.55
N THR A 458 14.56 -8.54 -6.61
CA THR A 458 15.15 -8.98 -5.33
C THR A 458 16.08 -10.16 -5.54
N ILE A 459 16.98 -10.39 -4.58
CA ILE A 459 17.89 -11.54 -4.59
C ILE A 459 17.10 -12.84 -4.66
N GLU A 460 15.98 -12.93 -3.94
CA GLU A 460 15.09 -14.10 -3.96
C GLU A 460 14.46 -14.31 -5.35
N GLN A 461 13.88 -13.27 -5.97
CA GLN A 461 13.27 -13.35 -7.30
C GLN A 461 14.30 -13.75 -8.36
N ARG A 462 15.50 -13.22 -8.25
CA ARG A 462 16.60 -13.57 -9.15
C ARG A 462 17.04 -15.01 -8.96
N PHE A 463 17.21 -15.48 -7.72
CA PHE A 463 17.53 -16.87 -7.39
C PHE A 463 16.44 -17.83 -7.88
N GLU A 464 15.18 -17.49 -7.72
CA GLU A 464 14.06 -18.26 -8.26
C GLU A 464 14.09 -18.34 -9.79
N SER A 465 14.57 -17.29 -10.46
CA SER A 465 14.72 -17.34 -11.92
C SER A 465 15.87 -18.26 -12.37
N GLU A 466 16.94 -18.35 -11.61
CA GLU A 466 18.07 -19.25 -11.90
C GLU A 466 17.74 -20.74 -11.58
N THR A 467 16.84 -20.95 -10.63
CA THR A 467 16.31 -22.28 -10.29
C THR A 467 15.10 -22.69 -11.13
N ASN A 468 14.78 -21.95 -12.19
CA ASN A 468 13.64 -22.18 -13.11
C ASN A 468 12.26 -22.21 -12.44
N ARG A 469 12.11 -21.59 -11.28
CA ARG A 469 10.79 -21.35 -10.64
C ARG A 469 10.07 -20.17 -11.28
N ILE A 470 10.82 -19.23 -11.83
CA ILE A 470 10.36 -18.05 -12.56
C ILE A 470 11.06 -17.97 -13.92
N HIS A 471 10.34 -17.64 -14.98
CA HIS A 471 10.91 -17.46 -16.31
C HIS A 471 11.45 -16.05 -16.51
N LYS A 472 12.76 -15.89 -16.65
CA LYS A 472 13.38 -14.59 -16.85
C LYS A 472 13.26 -14.13 -18.31
N LEU A 473 12.89 -12.84 -18.48
CA LEU A 473 12.88 -12.11 -19.75
C LEU A 473 13.65 -10.80 -19.57
N ASP A 474 14.66 -10.58 -20.41
CA ASP A 474 15.56 -9.43 -20.26
C ASP A 474 15.26 -8.30 -21.26
N LEU A 475 15.24 -7.06 -20.78
CA LEU A 475 15.19 -5.82 -21.56
C LEU A 475 16.39 -4.94 -21.19
N PRO A 476 17.60 -5.24 -21.74
CA PRO A 476 18.84 -4.64 -21.26
C PRO A 476 19.05 -3.20 -21.71
N LYS A 477 18.31 -2.71 -22.70
CA LYS A 477 18.51 -1.40 -23.31
C LYS A 477 17.37 -0.44 -23.03
N ARG A 478 17.68 0.86 -22.98
CA ARG A 478 16.67 1.92 -23.01
C ARG A 478 16.10 2.07 -24.44
N ILE A 479 14.88 2.57 -24.57
CA ILE A 479 14.29 2.93 -25.88
C ILE A 479 15.07 4.11 -26.49
N VAL A 480 15.46 5.07 -25.66
CA VAL A 480 16.30 6.20 -26.11
C VAL A 480 17.76 5.79 -26.12
N GLU A 481 18.45 6.03 -27.22
CA GLU A 481 19.83 5.54 -27.49
C GLU A 481 20.94 6.14 -26.60
N THR A 482 20.63 7.12 -25.74
CA THR A 482 21.64 7.78 -24.86
C THR A 482 22.28 6.88 -23.81
N GLY A 483 21.81 5.63 -23.65
CA GLY A 483 22.34 4.68 -22.66
C GLY A 483 22.03 5.05 -21.22
N LEU A 484 22.70 4.38 -20.26
CA LEU A 484 22.63 4.71 -18.85
C LEU A 484 23.58 5.85 -18.51
N PRO A 485 23.22 6.79 -17.61
CA PRO A 485 24.08 7.94 -17.32
C PRO A 485 25.36 7.50 -16.59
N PRO A 486 26.51 8.10 -16.88
CA PRO A 486 27.74 7.85 -16.13
C PRO A 486 27.59 8.31 -14.68
N VAL A 487 28.06 7.47 -13.75
CA VAL A 487 28.05 7.75 -12.31
C VAL A 487 29.48 8.03 -11.86
N HIS A 488 29.73 9.23 -11.32
CA HIS A 488 31.01 9.63 -10.76
C HIS A 488 30.97 9.51 -9.25
N ILE A 489 31.76 8.58 -8.71
CA ILE A 489 31.93 8.42 -7.25
C ILE A 489 32.85 9.50 -6.74
N VAL A 490 32.47 10.20 -5.68
CA VAL A 490 33.30 11.18 -4.99
C VAL A 490 33.58 10.70 -3.56
N ASP A 491 34.86 10.56 -3.24
CA ASP A 491 35.30 10.24 -1.88
C ASP A 491 35.22 11.48 -0.99
N MET A 492 34.28 11.52 -0.09
CA MET A 492 34.09 12.64 0.83
C MET A 492 35.17 12.75 1.90
N ARG A 493 35.96 11.68 2.13
CA ARG A 493 37.14 11.72 3.02
C ARG A 493 38.24 12.61 2.42
N ASP A 494 38.45 12.52 1.10
CA ASP A 494 39.43 13.36 0.39
C ASP A 494 38.97 14.83 0.27
N GLU A 495 37.66 15.04 0.07
CA GLU A 495 37.09 16.39 0.13
C GLU A 495 37.33 17.05 1.49
N LEU A 496 37.18 16.33 2.60
CA LEU A 496 37.47 16.82 3.94
C LEU A 496 38.95 17.12 4.14
N LYS A 497 39.87 16.27 3.65
CA LYS A 497 41.34 16.50 3.73
C LYS A 497 41.77 17.76 2.98
N THR A 498 41.08 18.05 1.86
CA THR A 498 41.36 19.27 1.06
C THR A 498 40.67 20.55 1.60
N GLY A 499 39.99 20.44 2.74
CA GLY A 499 39.36 21.59 3.42
C GLY A 499 37.89 21.81 3.09
N GLN A 500 37.28 21.02 2.22
CA GLN A 500 35.85 21.09 1.92
C GLN A 500 35.03 20.45 3.04
N ARG A 501 34.44 21.28 3.92
CA ARG A 501 33.69 20.83 5.10
C ARG A 501 32.18 20.86 4.92
N GLY A 502 31.69 21.40 3.79
CA GLY A 502 30.26 21.42 3.42
C GLY A 502 29.71 20.05 3.14
N MET A 503 28.39 19.98 2.93
CA MET A 503 27.73 18.71 2.59
C MET A 503 27.90 18.34 1.12
N PHE A 504 28.27 19.27 0.26
CA PHE A 504 28.46 19.03 -1.16
C PHE A 504 29.95 19.02 -1.52
N SER A 505 30.34 18.07 -2.36
CA SER A 505 31.68 18.02 -2.94
C SER A 505 31.86 19.14 -3.97
N ARG A 506 33.11 19.51 -4.23
CA ARG A 506 33.46 20.50 -5.26
C ARG A 506 32.95 20.07 -6.65
N LEU A 507 32.98 18.76 -6.97
CA LEU A 507 32.48 18.25 -8.23
C LEU A 507 30.95 18.45 -8.33
N LEU A 508 30.18 18.10 -7.28
CA LEU A 508 28.73 18.27 -7.30
C LEU A 508 28.34 19.75 -7.43
N LEU A 509 29.02 20.64 -6.71
CA LEU A 509 28.77 22.08 -6.79
C LEU A 509 29.02 22.64 -8.20
N ARG A 510 30.15 22.22 -8.84
CA ARG A 510 30.48 22.64 -10.20
C ARG A 510 29.44 22.15 -11.22
N GLU A 511 29.04 20.88 -11.16
CA GLU A 511 28.05 20.31 -12.08
C GLU A 511 26.65 20.92 -11.85
N LEU A 512 26.28 21.21 -10.59
CA LEU A 512 25.02 21.88 -10.28
C LEU A 512 24.99 23.30 -10.83
N ALA A 513 26.07 24.08 -10.63
CA ALA A 513 26.20 25.42 -11.21
C ALA A 513 26.06 25.39 -12.76
N SER A 514 26.76 24.46 -13.42
CA SER A 514 26.71 24.29 -14.86
C SER A 514 25.32 23.90 -15.35
N THR A 515 24.63 23.00 -14.65
CA THR A 515 23.24 22.56 -14.98
C THR A 515 22.27 23.74 -14.90
N LEU A 516 22.35 24.51 -13.81
CA LEU A 516 21.49 25.69 -13.63
C LEU A 516 21.76 26.78 -14.68
N GLN A 517 23.04 27.00 -15.06
CA GLN A 517 23.42 27.94 -16.14
C GLN A 517 22.86 27.56 -17.50
N ARG A 518 22.74 26.26 -17.80
CA ARG A 518 22.11 25.76 -19.04
C ARG A 518 20.58 25.79 -19.01
N GLY A 519 19.97 26.20 -17.87
CA GLY A 519 18.53 26.20 -17.71
C GLY A 519 17.95 24.78 -17.65
N GLU A 520 18.74 23.79 -17.23
CA GLU A 520 18.34 22.39 -17.06
C GLU A 520 17.97 22.12 -15.61
N GLN A 521 17.42 20.94 -15.35
CA GLN A 521 16.96 20.58 -14.00
C GLN A 521 17.90 19.59 -13.33
N ALA A 522 17.98 19.69 -11.99
CA ALA A 522 18.73 18.78 -11.15
C ALA A 522 17.85 18.09 -10.11
N ILE A 523 18.21 16.85 -9.76
CA ILE A 523 17.69 16.13 -8.59
C ILE A 523 18.79 15.99 -7.55
N LEU A 524 18.52 16.38 -6.30
CA LEU A 524 19.37 16.09 -5.16
C LEU A 524 18.69 15.04 -4.27
N PHE A 525 19.27 13.87 -4.22
CA PHE A 525 18.72 12.71 -3.56
C PHE A 525 19.41 12.44 -2.23
N LEU A 526 18.59 12.21 -1.18
CA LEU A 526 19.04 11.72 0.12
C LEU A 526 18.45 10.34 0.38
N ASN A 527 19.31 9.34 0.62
CA ASN A 527 18.87 8.01 1.01
C ASN A 527 18.48 7.99 2.49
N ARG A 528 17.37 8.65 2.88
CA ARG A 528 16.92 8.72 4.27
C ARG A 528 15.78 7.74 4.53
N ARG A 529 15.98 6.77 5.42
CA ARG A 529 14.91 6.04 6.12
C ARG A 529 15.07 6.25 7.62
N GLY A 530 14.08 6.89 8.25
CA GLY A 530 13.98 7.03 9.70
C GLY A 530 14.97 8.02 10.35
N THR A 531 14.82 8.18 11.66
CA THR A 531 15.66 9.03 12.54
C THR A 531 16.86 8.26 13.12
N ALA A 532 17.15 7.06 12.63
CA ALA A 532 18.23 6.25 13.16
C ALA A 532 19.59 6.85 12.85
N THR A 533 20.31 7.15 13.89
CA THR A 533 21.64 7.75 13.85
C THR A 533 22.69 6.65 14.00
N TYR A 534 23.45 6.36 12.95
CA TYR A 534 24.64 5.52 13.09
C TYR A 534 25.87 6.38 13.32
N VAL A 535 26.87 5.78 13.94
CA VAL A 535 28.12 6.45 14.33
C VAL A 535 29.25 5.92 13.46
N PHE A 536 29.90 6.83 12.77
CA PHE A 536 31.09 6.51 11.97
C PHE A 536 32.18 7.55 12.14
N CYS A 537 33.39 7.15 11.80
CA CYS A 537 34.54 8.06 11.77
C CYS A 537 34.61 8.81 10.44
N ARG A 538 34.57 10.15 10.47
CA ARG A 538 34.68 10.96 9.26
C ARG A 538 36.08 10.95 8.65
N ASP A 539 37.12 10.65 9.47
CA ASP A 539 38.48 10.65 8.99
C ASP A 539 38.83 9.44 8.14
N CYS A 540 38.25 8.26 8.42
CA CYS A 540 38.55 7.01 7.71
C CYS A 540 37.33 6.25 7.19
N GLY A 541 36.10 6.73 7.42
CA GLY A 541 34.89 6.08 6.98
C GLY A 541 34.43 4.89 7.85
N THR A 542 35.23 4.45 8.82
CA THR A 542 34.95 3.25 9.62
C THR A 542 33.66 3.40 10.42
N VAL A 543 32.77 2.43 10.25
CA VAL A 543 31.55 2.25 11.07
C VAL A 543 31.85 1.34 12.24
N LEU A 544 31.32 1.67 13.41
CA LEU A 544 31.49 0.85 14.62
C LEU A 544 30.57 -0.36 14.56
N LYS A 545 31.16 -1.55 14.48
CA LYS A 545 30.46 -2.81 14.36
C LYS A 545 30.43 -3.60 15.66
N CYS A 546 29.47 -4.50 15.78
CA CYS A 546 29.37 -5.47 16.86
C CYS A 546 30.46 -6.54 16.70
N PRO A 547 31.23 -6.85 17.76
CA PRO A 547 32.27 -7.86 17.67
C PRO A 547 31.71 -9.30 17.48
N ASN A 548 30.45 -9.52 17.84
CA ASN A 548 29.84 -10.85 17.77
C ASN A 548 29.10 -11.11 16.44
N CYS A 549 28.62 -10.05 15.78
CA CYS A 549 27.70 -10.18 14.64
C CYS A 549 28.21 -9.49 13.38
N ASP A 550 29.29 -8.73 13.46
CA ASP A 550 29.80 -7.82 12.41
C ASP A 550 28.74 -6.82 11.84
N THR A 551 27.61 -6.67 12.54
CA THR A 551 26.56 -5.70 12.22
C THR A 551 26.89 -4.33 12.81
N PRO A 552 26.53 -3.21 12.17
CA PRO A 552 26.69 -1.88 12.73
C PRO A 552 25.97 -1.69 14.05
N LEU A 553 26.62 -0.99 14.98
CA LEU A 553 26.02 -0.62 16.27
C LEU A 553 25.18 0.64 16.11
N THR A 554 23.97 0.61 16.66
CA THR A 554 23.04 1.76 16.64
C THR A 554 23.24 2.63 17.88
N PHE A 555 23.30 3.94 17.69
CA PHE A 555 23.42 4.91 18.77
C PHE A 555 22.07 5.39 19.26
N HIS A 556 21.84 5.29 20.57
CA HIS A 556 20.63 5.73 21.25
C HIS A 556 20.93 6.94 22.12
N VAL A 557 20.42 8.11 21.72
CA VAL A 557 20.64 9.40 22.43
C VAL A 557 19.95 9.40 23.79
N GLU A 558 18.79 8.76 23.89
CA GLU A 558 17.95 8.72 25.12
C GLU A 558 18.55 7.87 26.22
N ASP A 559 19.49 6.96 25.91
CA ASP A 559 20.00 5.90 26.79
C ASP A 559 21.50 6.08 27.11
N LYS A 560 21.89 7.23 27.66
CA LYS A 560 23.26 7.51 28.17
C LYS A 560 24.39 7.31 27.15
N GLU A 561 24.22 7.74 25.91
CA GLU A 561 25.25 7.63 24.85
C GLU A 561 25.72 6.18 24.58
N ARG A 562 24.84 5.21 24.71
CA ARG A 562 25.14 3.80 24.46
C ARG A 562 24.95 3.43 23.00
N MET A 563 25.79 2.52 22.56
CA MET A 563 25.69 1.86 21.25
C MET A 563 25.23 0.42 21.46
N LEU A 564 24.17 0.02 20.77
CA LEU A 564 23.50 -1.28 20.93
C LEU A 564 23.53 -2.07 19.62
N CYS A 565 23.78 -3.36 19.70
CA CYS A 565 23.55 -4.32 18.62
C CYS A 565 22.12 -4.89 18.72
N HIS A 566 21.26 -4.55 17.79
CA HIS A 566 19.88 -5.09 17.73
C HIS A 566 19.79 -6.54 17.25
N HIS A 567 20.93 -7.18 16.98
CA HIS A 567 20.96 -8.59 16.60
C HIS A 567 21.28 -9.52 17.77
N CYS A 568 22.23 -9.16 18.64
CA CYS A 568 22.64 -10.00 19.77
C CYS A 568 22.55 -9.31 21.14
N GLY A 569 22.13 -8.06 21.20
CA GLY A 569 22.04 -7.31 22.46
C GLY A 569 23.37 -6.77 22.99
N TYR A 570 24.49 -6.92 22.25
CA TYR A 570 25.77 -6.37 22.70
C TYR A 570 25.71 -4.85 22.86
N GLU A 571 26.19 -4.35 24.01
CA GLU A 571 26.24 -2.92 24.31
C GLU A 571 27.68 -2.42 24.54
N ARG A 572 27.94 -1.17 24.11
CA ARG A 572 29.17 -0.46 24.47
C ARG A 572 28.93 1.05 24.54
N GLN A 573 29.83 1.79 25.19
CA GLN A 573 29.83 3.25 25.12
C GLN A 573 30.43 3.72 23.80
N LYS A 574 29.99 4.92 23.32
CA LYS A 574 30.58 5.58 22.15
C LYS A 574 32.05 5.91 22.43
N PRO A 575 33.01 5.44 21.63
CA PRO A 575 34.41 5.73 21.86
C PRO A 575 34.71 7.20 21.51
N LYS A 576 35.65 7.80 22.25
CA LYS A 576 36.11 9.19 22.03
C LYS A 576 37.01 9.32 20.80
N THR A 577 37.73 8.24 20.45
CA THR A 577 38.63 8.15 19.31
C THR A 577 38.30 6.91 18.45
N CYS A 578 38.52 7.01 17.16
CA CYS A 578 38.29 5.90 16.24
C CYS A 578 39.23 4.74 16.56
N PRO A 579 38.70 3.52 16.76
CA PRO A 579 39.53 2.36 17.06
C PRO A 579 40.42 1.95 15.87
N GLN A 580 40.11 2.37 14.64
CA GLN A 580 40.87 2.02 13.46
C GLN A 580 41.97 3.04 13.11
N CYS A 581 41.65 4.33 13.11
CA CYS A 581 42.60 5.36 12.69
C CYS A 581 43.05 6.31 13.81
N GLY A 582 42.56 6.17 15.03
CA GLY A 582 42.82 7.09 16.15
C GLY A 582 42.20 8.49 16.03
N GLY A 583 41.49 8.80 14.93
CA GLY A 583 40.86 10.09 14.66
C GLY A 583 39.79 10.45 15.68
N LYS A 584 39.59 11.75 15.92
CA LYS A 584 38.60 12.29 16.89
C LYS A 584 37.24 12.63 16.24
N GLN A 585 37.09 12.46 14.93
CA GLN A 585 35.90 12.86 14.20
C GLN A 585 34.85 11.74 14.17
N ILE A 586 34.59 11.10 15.30
CA ILE A 586 33.49 10.15 15.45
C ILE A 586 32.19 10.93 15.68
N ARG A 587 31.35 10.99 14.69
CA ARG A 587 30.10 11.77 14.76
C ARG A 587 28.90 10.96 14.34
N GLU A 588 27.79 11.37 14.87
CA GLU A 588 26.46 10.98 14.43
C GLU A 588 26.13 11.69 13.12
N TYR A 589 25.48 10.98 12.21
CA TYR A 589 25.11 11.57 10.93
C TYR A 589 23.59 11.58 10.72
N GLY A 590 23.02 12.76 10.57
CA GLY A 590 21.63 12.97 10.21
C GLY A 590 21.50 14.19 9.30
N LEU A 591 21.42 13.96 7.97
CA LEU A 591 21.06 15.00 6.99
C LEU A 591 19.55 14.96 6.75
N GLY A 592 18.88 16.12 6.95
CA GLY A 592 17.49 16.33 6.53
C GLY A 592 17.43 17.01 5.16
N SER A 593 16.37 16.75 4.39
CA SER A 593 16.07 17.44 3.13
C SER A 593 16.01 18.98 3.31
N GLU A 594 15.55 19.43 4.48
CA GLU A 594 15.53 20.86 4.86
C GLU A 594 16.92 21.49 4.90
N LYS A 595 17.92 20.78 5.45
CA LYS A 595 19.30 21.28 5.49
C LYS A 595 19.92 21.33 4.10
N VAL A 596 19.61 20.36 3.25
CA VAL A 596 20.07 20.33 1.85
C VAL A 596 19.46 21.49 1.08
N GLU A 597 18.17 21.74 1.25
CA GLU A 597 17.49 22.87 0.63
C GLU A 597 18.08 24.21 1.09
N ALA A 598 18.28 24.38 2.38
CA ALA A 598 18.89 25.60 2.94
C ALA A 598 20.30 25.87 2.39
N GLU A 599 21.14 24.83 2.27
CA GLU A 599 22.48 24.93 1.69
C GLU A 599 22.45 25.28 0.19
N VAL A 600 21.54 24.66 -0.59
CA VAL A 600 21.35 24.99 -2.01
C VAL A 600 20.92 26.45 -2.17
N ASN A 601 19.96 26.93 -1.38
CA ASN A 601 19.48 28.31 -1.42
C ASN A 601 20.56 29.34 -1.02
N ALA A 602 21.43 28.95 -0.08
CA ALA A 602 22.56 29.81 0.33
C ALA A 602 23.63 29.92 -0.77
N LEU A 603 23.95 28.81 -1.45
CA LEU A 603 24.97 28.74 -2.49
C LEU A 603 24.46 29.22 -3.88
N PHE A 604 23.18 29.02 -4.17
CA PHE A 604 22.53 29.36 -5.42
C PHE A 604 21.22 30.16 -5.18
N PRO A 605 21.29 31.43 -4.75
CA PRO A 605 20.10 32.20 -4.35
C PRO A 605 19.07 32.43 -5.47
N LYS A 606 19.46 32.24 -6.73
CA LYS A 606 18.57 32.37 -7.91
C LYS A 606 17.89 31.04 -8.29
N ALA A 607 18.32 29.92 -7.74
CA ALA A 607 17.74 28.62 -8.05
C ALA A 607 16.39 28.44 -7.33
N ARG A 608 15.40 27.98 -8.07
CA ARG A 608 14.07 27.64 -7.53
C ARG A 608 14.12 26.22 -7.02
N THR A 609 14.13 26.03 -5.70
CA THR A 609 14.14 24.72 -5.07
C THR A 609 12.71 24.21 -4.83
N LEU A 610 12.53 22.90 -4.86
CA LEU A 610 11.29 22.22 -4.52
C LEU A 610 11.63 20.98 -3.70
N ARG A 611 10.97 20.83 -2.56
CA ARG A 611 11.20 19.69 -1.67
C ARG A 611 10.11 18.65 -1.81
N TRP A 612 10.51 17.38 -1.93
CA TRP A 612 9.62 16.25 -2.02
C TRP A 612 9.98 15.16 -1.01
N ASP A 613 9.43 15.28 0.17
CA ASP A 613 9.61 14.39 1.29
C ASP A 613 8.29 14.10 2.01
N TRP A 614 8.34 13.29 3.08
CA TRP A 614 7.15 12.95 3.87
C TRP A 614 6.43 14.17 4.44
N ASP A 615 7.15 15.18 4.88
CA ASP A 615 6.57 16.36 5.54
C ASP A 615 5.83 17.25 4.55
N THR A 616 6.34 17.38 3.32
CA THR A 616 5.72 18.18 2.24
C THR A 616 4.55 17.47 1.57
N THR A 617 4.36 16.16 1.79
CA THR A 617 3.38 15.34 1.07
C THR A 617 2.21 14.84 1.92
N ARG A 618 2.00 15.39 3.12
CA ARG A 618 0.88 15.04 4.02
C ARG A 618 -0.49 15.43 3.48
N GLN A 619 -0.59 16.46 2.65
CA GLN A 619 -1.84 16.94 2.07
C GLN A 619 -2.27 16.07 0.88
N LYS A 620 -3.58 15.98 0.68
CA LYS A 620 -4.16 15.33 -0.50
C LYS A 620 -3.65 16.04 -1.75
N ASP A 621 -3.26 15.26 -2.76
CA ASP A 621 -2.78 15.72 -4.07
C ASP A 621 -1.42 16.45 -4.10
N ALA A 622 -0.73 16.58 -2.95
CA ALA A 622 0.57 17.26 -2.87
C ALA A 622 1.63 16.60 -3.77
N HIS A 623 1.63 15.27 -3.89
CA HIS A 623 2.54 14.55 -4.79
C HIS A 623 2.37 14.96 -6.26
N GLU A 624 1.11 15.02 -6.73
CA GLU A 624 0.81 15.37 -8.11
C GLU A 624 1.15 16.84 -8.40
N MET A 625 0.88 17.71 -7.45
CA MET A 625 1.19 19.13 -7.56
C MET A 625 2.70 19.38 -7.65
N ILE A 626 3.51 18.75 -6.77
CA ILE A 626 4.98 18.85 -6.78
C ILE A 626 5.53 18.38 -8.12
N LEU A 627 5.09 17.22 -8.60
CA LEU A 627 5.54 16.65 -9.88
C LEU A 627 5.15 17.52 -11.07
N THR A 628 3.92 18.02 -11.11
CA THR A 628 3.42 18.89 -12.18
C THR A 628 4.19 20.21 -12.20
N HIS A 629 4.48 20.82 -11.05
CA HIS A 629 5.29 22.03 -10.96
C HIS A 629 6.71 21.82 -11.47
N PHE A 630 7.34 20.71 -11.09
CA PHE A 630 8.70 20.39 -11.53
C PHE A 630 8.74 20.04 -13.01
N ALA A 631 7.84 19.19 -13.49
CA ALA A 631 7.74 18.84 -14.93
C ALA A 631 7.46 20.06 -15.83
N ASN A 632 6.70 21.04 -15.34
CA ASN A 632 6.42 22.30 -16.05
C ASN A 632 7.53 23.37 -15.86
N HIS A 633 8.72 22.98 -15.42
CA HIS A 633 9.88 23.84 -15.26
C HIS A 633 9.67 25.04 -14.31
N LYS A 634 8.81 24.89 -13.30
CA LYS A 634 8.57 25.92 -12.27
C LYS A 634 9.56 25.82 -11.10
N ALA A 635 10.41 24.79 -11.08
CA ALA A 635 11.54 24.64 -10.18
C ALA A 635 12.73 24.05 -10.92
N ASP A 636 13.94 24.40 -10.48
CA ASP A 636 15.22 24.05 -11.10
C ASP A 636 15.87 22.86 -10.39
N VAL A 637 15.69 22.75 -9.07
CA VAL A 637 16.26 21.70 -8.24
C VAL A 637 15.17 21.02 -7.43
N LEU A 638 15.04 19.72 -7.62
CA LEU A 638 14.14 18.86 -6.83
C LEU A 638 14.95 18.13 -5.76
N ILE A 639 14.65 18.39 -4.49
CA ILE A 639 15.34 17.79 -3.34
C ILE A 639 14.41 16.79 -2.67
N GLY A 640 14.87 15.56 -2.49
CA GLY A 640 13.98 14.60 -1.84
C GLY A 640 14.62 13.27 -1.48
N THR A 641 13.75 12.37 -1.01
CA THR A 641 14.15 11.06 -0.50
C THR A 641 13.68 9.94 -1.45
N GLN A 642 13.44 8.74 -0.95
CA GLN A 642 13.13 7.53 -1.74
C GLN A 642 11.94 7.67 -2.71
N MET A 643 11.09 8.70 -2.55
CA MET A 643 10.02 8.98 -3.50
C MET A 643 10.56 9.35 -4.89
N LEU A 644 11.74 9.97 -4.96
CA LEU A 644 12.42 10.33 -6.22
C LEU A 644 12.90 9.11 -7.03
N ALA A 645 13.10 7.97 -6.37
CA ALA A 645 13.51 6.74 -7.04
C ALA A 645 12.42 6.15 -7.94
N LYS A 646 11.14 6.53 -7.76
CA LYS A 646 9.98 5.80 -8.30
C LYS A 646 9.31 6.50 -9.48
N GLY A 647 9.11 5.77 -10.60
CA GLY A 647 8.12 6.02 -11.66
C GLY A 647 8.11 7.35 -12.42
N LEU A 648 9.11 8.22 -12.24
CA LEU A 648 9.11 9.57 -12.83
C LEU A 648 9.73 9.61 -14.22
N ASP A 649 9.09 10.28 -15.15
CA ASP A 649 9.63 10.64 -16.44
C ASP A 649 9.85 12.16 -16.48
N LEU A 650 11.12 12.58 -16.34
CA LEU A 650 11.53 13.97 -16.20
C LEU A 650 12.64 14.27 -17.24
N PRO A 651 12.29 14.60 -18.47
CA PRO A 651 13.25 14.72 -19.58
C PRO A 651 14.24 15.89 -19.44
N MET A 652 13.95 16.89 -18.60
CA MET A 652 14.83 18.03 -18.35
C MET A 652 15.88 17.78 -17.26
N VAL A 653 15.81 16.63 -16.57
CA VAL A 653 16.79 16.28 -15.54
C VAL A 653 18.04 15.73 -16.18
N THR A 654 19.10 16.52 -16.17
CA THR A 654 20.43 16.16 -16.68
C THR A 654 21.46 15.89 -15.58
N LEU A 655 21.19 16.35 -14.33
CA LEU A 655 22.03 16.07 -13.16
C LEU A 655 21.27 15.38 -12.06
N VAL A 656 21.84 14.31 -11.54
CA VAL A 656 21.42 13.68 -10.27
C VAL A 656 22.59 13.73 -9.29
N GLY A 657 22.41 14.40 -8.16
CA GLY A 657 23.33 14.40 -7.05
C GLY A 657 22.85 13.51 -5.92
N ILE A 658 23.56 12.42 -5.64
CA ILE A 658 23.33 11.56 -4.47
C ILE A 658 24.20 12.12 -3.35
N VAL A 659 23.54 12.84 -2.42
CA VAL A 659 24.27 13.66 -1.41
C VAL A 659 25.02 12.80 -0.41
N LEU A 660 24.49 11.61 -0.08
CA LEU A 660 25.15 10.62 0.75
C LEU A 660 24.63 9.22 0.43
N ALA A 661 25.46 8.40 -0.21
CA ALA A 661 25.11 7.04 -0.60
C ALA A 661 25.14 6.05 0.58
N ASP A 662 25.96 6.30 1.58
CA ASP A 662 26.21 5.40 2.72
C ASP A 662 25.01 5.19 3.62
N VAL A 663 24.04 6.12 3.60
CA VAL A 663 22.86 6.00 4.44
C VAL A 663 22.05 4.76 4.06
N GLY A 664 21.82 3.93 5.04
CA GLY A 664 21.11 2.66 4.87
C GLY A 664 22.03 1.44 4.79
N LEU A 665 23.27 1.55 4.27
CA LEU A 665 24.23 0.43 4.23
C LEU A 665 24.57 -0.11 5.62
N HIS A 666 24.59 0.79 6.59
CA HIS A 666 25.00 0.48 7.95
C HIS A 666 23.82 0.26 8.91
N LEU A 667 22.63 -0.07 8.37
CA LEU A 667 21.53 -0.53 9.21
C LEU A 667 21.74 -1.98 9.63
N PRO A 668 21.38 -2.37 10.85
CA PRO A 668 21.50 -3.76 11.32
C PRO A 668 20.39 -4.64 10.73
N ASP A 669 20.39 -4.76 9.42
CA ASP A 669 19.38 -5.47 8.65
C ASP A 669 20.05 -6.23 7.50
N PRO A 670 19.86 -7.56 7.38
CA PRO A 670 20.47 -8.36 6.33
C PRO A 670 20.10 -7.94 4.90
N PHE A 671 19.00 -7.21 4.76
CA PHE A 671 18.50 -6.71 3.46
C PHE A 671 18.96 -5.26 3.16
N ALA A 672 19.79 -4.67 4.02
CA ALA A 672 20.19 -3.26 3.89
C ALA A 672 20.96 -2.98 2.59
N GLY A 673 21.95 -3.82 2.25
CA GLY A 673 22.75 -3.69 1.03
C GLY A 673 21.90 -3.73 -0.24
N GLU A 674 21.01 -4.71 -0.33
CA GLU A 674 20.10 -4.85 -1.47
C GLU A 674 19.20 -3.62 -1.65
N ARG A 675 18.59 -3.13 -0.57
CA ARG A 675 17.74 -1.93 -0.63
C ARG A 675 18.50 -0.68 -1.07
N VAL A 676 19.72 -0.51 -0.59
CA VAL A 676 20.57 0.61 -1.00
C VAL A 676 20.95 0.49 -2.48
N PHE A 677 21.37 -0.68 -2.92
CA PHE A 677 21.66 -0.95 -4.33
C PHE A 677 20.47 -0.60 -5.24
N GLN A 678 19.27 -1.10 -4.89
CA GLN A 678 18.05 -0.85 -5.65
C GLN A 678 17.75 0.64 -5.77
N VAL A 679 17.80 1.36 -4.65
CA VAL A 679 17.52 2.79 -4.60
C VAL A 679 18.55 3.60 -5.38
N LEU A 680 19.86 3.35 -5.19
CA LEU A 680 20.93 4.06 -5.89
C LEU A 680 20.84 3.86 -7.40
N THR A 681 20.63 2.63 -7.85
CA THR A 681 20.48 2.28 -9.28
C THR A 681 19.25 2.96 -9.89
N GLN A 682 18.12 2.98 -9.19
CA GLN A 682 16.90 3.62 -9.68
C GLN A 682 17.02 5.13 -9.77
N VAL A 683 17.61 5.77 -8.75
CA VAL A 683 17.83 7.22 -8.72
C VAL A 683 18.84 7.63 -9.79
N ALA A 684 19.92 6.89 -9.93
CA ALA A 684 20.88 7.11 -11.03
C ALA A 684 20.18 7.04 -12.38
N GLY A 685 19.26 6.09 -12.57
CA GLY A 685 18.46 5.96 -13.78
C GLY A 685 17.48 7.11 -14.07
N ARG A 686 17.37 8.15 -13.22
CA ARG A 686 16.54 9.34 -13.49
C ARG A 686 17.23 10.37 -14.38
N ALA A 687 18.56 10.42 -14.38
CA ALA A 687 19.28 11.32 -15.26
C ALA A 687 19.25 10.83 -16.72
N GLY A 688 19.26 11.77 -17.67
CA GLY A 688 19.48 11.50 -19.08
C GLY A 688 18.38 10.67 -19.76
N ARG A 689 17.11 10.97 -19.51
CA ARG A 689 15.97 10.36 -20.20
C ARG A 689 15.60 11.04 -21.53
N SER A 690 16.36 12.04 -21.92
CA SER A 690 16.25 12.74 -23.19
C SER A 690 17.56 12.66 -23.96
N GLU A 691 17.57 13.11 -25.19
CA GLU A 691 18.76 13.23 -26.05
C GLU A 691 19.87 14.11 -25.47
N ARG A 692 19.58 14.91 -24.45
CA ARG A 692 20.54 15.78 -23.76
C ARG A 692 21.58 15.01 -22.94
N GLY A 693 21.34 13.72 -22.71
CA GLY A 693 22.18 12.92 -21.83
C GLY A 693 22.01 13.31 -20.36
N GLY A 694 22.82 12.75 -19.49
CA GLY A 694 22.81 13.06 -18.06
C GLY A 694 24.03 12.55 -17.33
N LYS A 695 24.24 13.07 -16.12
CA LYS A 695 25.33 12.69 -15.20
C LYS A 695 24.79 12.40 -13.81
N VAL A 696 25.49 11.54 -13.10
CA VAL A 696 25.22 11.25 -11.69
C VAL A 696 26.49 11.52 -10.87
N ILE A 697 26.37 12.32 -9.82
CA ILE A 697 27.44 12.52 -8.85
C ILE A 697 27.03 11.82 -7.55
N LEU A 698 27.79 10.80 -7.19
CA LEU A 698 27.53 9.97 -6.01
C LEU A 698 28.58 10.26 -4.95
N GLN A 699 28.19 10.88 -3.85
CA GLN A 699 29.06 11.21 -2.72
C GLN A 699 28.99 10.10 -1.67
N THR A 700 30.15 9.66 -1.18
CA THR A 700 30.26 8.58 -0.19
C THR A 700 31.52 8.73 0.67
N PHE A 701 31.46 8.17 1.89
CA PHE A 701 32.61 7.99 2.76
C PHE A 701 33.23 6.58 2.65
N ASP A 702 32.59 5.68 1.86
CA ASP A 702 33.05 4.30 1.65
C ASP A 702 33.05 3.96 0.15
N PRO A 703 33.93 4.61 -0.67
CA PRO A 703 33.94 4.44 -2.12
C PRO A 703 34.34 3.04 -2.56
N GLU A 704 35.04 2.27 -1.73
CA GLU A 704 35.42 0.89 -2.02
C GLU A 704 34.28 -0.12 -1.79
N ASN A 705 33.18 0.30 -1.19
CA ASN A 705 32.04 -0.57 -0.88
C ASN A 705 31.45 -1.21 -2.14
N GLN A 706 31.36 -2.53 -2.15
CA GLN A 706 30.90 -3.30 -3.33
C GLN A 706 29.49 -2.89 -3.78
N VAL A 707 28.60 -2.58 -2.85
CA VAL A 707 27.21 -2.13 -3.16
C VAL A 707 27.25 -0.81 -3.94
N ILE A 708 28.07 0.13 -3.50
CA ILE A 708 28.22 1.45 -4.14
C ILE A 708 28.91 1.29 -5.51
N GLN A 709 29.96 0.48 -5.60
CA GLN A 709 30.68 0.22 -6.84
C GLN A 709 29.77 -0.43 -7.90
N SER A 710 28.99 -1.43 -7.50
CA SER A 710 28.05 -2.10 -8.41
C SER A 710 26.91 -1.15 -8.85
N ALA A 711 26.38 -0.33 -7.95
CA ALA A 711 25.35 0.66 -8.29
C ALA A 711 25.90 1.73 -9.26
N ALA A 712 27.13 2.20 -9.06
CA ALA A 712 27.77 3.17 -9.94
C ALA A 712 28.05 2.62 -11.35
N LYS A 713 28.35 1.35 -11.46
CA LYS A 713 28.57 0.66 -12.74
C LYS A 713 27.26 0.17 -13.37
N HIS A 714 26.13 0.34 -12.73
CA HIS A 714 24.84 -0.29 -13.09
C HIS A 714 24.94 -1.83 -13.21
N ASP A 715 25.85 -2.42 -12.44
CA ASP A 715 26.14 -3.86 -12.51
C ASP A 715 25.21 -4.64 -11.57
N VAL A 716 24.05 -4.98 -12.09
CA VAL A 716 23.05 -5.79 -11.37
C VAL A 716 23.55 -7.22 -11.14
N ASN A 717 24.28 -7.80 -12.11
CA ASN A 717 24.74 -9.17 -12.01
C ASN A 717 25.86 -9.33 -10.98
N GLY A 718 26.88 -8.47 -11.04
CA GLY A 718 27.95 -8.50 -10.04
C GLY A 718 27.48 -8.23 -8.63
N PHE A 719 26.49 -7.32 -8.47
CA PHE A 719 25.84 -7.12 -7.17
C PHE A 719 25.12 -8.38 -6.70
N TYR A 720 24.35 -9.02 -7.57
CA TYR A 720 23.60 -10.23 -7.25
C TYR A 720 24.52 -11.35 -6.77
N GLU A 721 25.60 -11.64 -7.51
CA GLU A 721 26.58 -12.67 -7.14
C GLU A 721 27.22 -12.39 -5.77
N TYR A 722 27.65 -11.16 -5.55
CA TYR A 722 28.23 -10.72 -4.29
C TYR A 722 27.25 -10.89 -3.10
N GLU A 723 26.02 -10.42 -3.25
CA GLU A 723 25.03 -10.46 -2.18
C GLU A 723 24.53 -11.89 -1.92
N LEU A 724 24.36 -12.69 -2.98
CA LEU A 724 23.96 -14.09 -2.84
C LEU A 724 24.99 -14.90 -2.05
N GLU A 725 26.30 -14.69 -2.31
CA GLU A 725 27.36 -15.36 -1.57
C GLU A 725 27.41 -14.92 -0.10
N ASN A 726 27.20 -13.62 0.17
CA ASN A 726 27.08 -13.10 1.55
C ASN A 726 25.92 -13.78 2.29
N ARG A 727 24.76 -13.89 1.66
CA ARG A 727 23.56 -14.52 2.26
C ARG A 727 23.76 -16.03 2.47
N ARG A 728 24.44 -16.71 1.56
CA ARG A 728 24.80 -18.13 1.71
C ARG A 728 25.68 -18.33 2.95
N ARG A 729 26.76 -17.55 3.04
CA ARG A 729 27.70 -17.62 4.17
C ARG A 729 27.04 -17.33 5.52
N LEU A 730 26.11 -16.38 5.56
CA LEU A 730 25.45 -15.94 6.77
C LEU A 730 24.15 -16.71 7.07
N GLY A 731 23.69 -17.56 6.17
CA GLY A 731 22.46 -18.35 6.33
C GLY A 731 21.21 -17.49 6.30
N TYR A 732 21.07 -16.54 5.33
CA TYR A 732 19.89 -15.72 5.12
C TYR A 732 19.11 -16.14 3.87
N PRO A 733 17.87 -15.67 3.68
CA PRO A 733 17.10 -15.91 2.46
C PRO A 733 17.90 -15.53 1.20
N PRO A 734 17.88 -16.33 0.11
CA PRO A 734 16.95 -17.43 -0.19
C PRO A 734 17.32 -18.82 0.36
N PHE A 735 18.40 -18.97 1.10
CA PHE A 735 18.89 -20.28 1.59
C PHE A 735 18.18 -20.77 2.85
N THR A 736 17.59 -19.85 3.60
CA THR A 736 16.77 -20.11 4.78
C THR A 736 15.52 -19.25 4.73
N ARG A 737 14.59 -19.52 5.61
CA ARG A 737 13.42 -18.68 5.85
C ARG A 737 13.53 -18.01 7.23
N LEU A 738 12.81 -16.91 7.38
CA LEU A 738 12.77 -16.14 8.62
C LEU A 738 11.34 -16.07 9.15
N VAL A 739 11.21 -16.08 10.48
CA VAL A 739 10.00 -15.65 11.17
C VAL A 739 10.39 -14.65 12.24
N ARG A 740 9.77 -13.48 12.22
CA ARG A 740 9.94 -12.45 13.23
C ARG A 740 8.74 -12.45 14.18
N LEU A 741 9.02 -12.54 15.45
CA LEU A 741 8.03 -12.40 16.52
C LEU A 741 8.28 -11.08 17.23
N GLU A 742 7.29 -10.18 17.29
CA GLU A 742 7.38 -8.91 18.00
C GLU A 742 6.36 -8.85 19.13
N LEU A 743 6.82 -8.57 20.35
CA LEU A 743 5.99 -8.31 21.52
C LEU A 743 6.00 -6.84 21.88
N ARG A 744 4.83 -6.28 22.18
CA ARG A 744 4.66 -4.90 22.64
C ARG A 744 4.06 -4.87 24.05
N GLY A 745 4.69 -4.14 24.96
CA GLY A 745 4.21 -3.99 26.34
C GLY A 745 4.43 -2.59 26.89
N GLN A 746 3.66 -2.20 27.90
CA GLN A 746 3.78 -0.90 28.56
C GLN A 746 4.89 -0.87 29.59
N ASP A 747 5.24 -2.03 30.18
CA ASP A 747 6.34 -2.20 31.13
C ASP A 747 7.48 -2.99 30.49
N GLN A 748 8.70 -2.46 30.59
CA GLN A 748 9.88 -3.05 29.97
C GLN A 748 10.22 -4.44 30.53
N ALA A 749 10.25 -4.54 31.87
CA ALA A 749 10.69 -5.78 32.54
C ALA A 749 9.74 -6.94 32.31
N SER A 750 8.43 -6.70 32.37
CA SER A 750 7.41 -7.73 32.08
C SER A 750 7.42 -8.15 30.62
N THR A 751 7.65 -7.21 29.69
CA THR A 751 7.74 -7.49 28.24
C THR A 751 8.97 -8.35 27.94
N GLU A 752 10.12 -8.02 28.52
CA GLU A 752 11.35 -8.81 28.39
C GLU A 752 11.18 -10.21 28.96
N LYS A 753 10.63 -10.33 30.17
CA LYS A 753 10.38 -11.64 30.83
C LYS A 753 9.53 -12.56 29.98
N GLU A 754 8.46 -12.02 29.39
CA GLU A 754 7.58 -12.78 28.48
C GLU A 754 8.32 -13.16 27.19
N ALA A 755 9.13 -12.25 26.64
CA ALA A 755 9.93 -12.53 25.44
C ALA A 755 10.96 -13.68 25.72
N ARG A 756 11.64 -13.68 26.87
CA ARG A 756 12.53 -14.78 27.29
C ARG A 756 11.79 -16.09 27.44
N ARG A 757 10.62 -16.09 28.09
CA ARG A 757 9.80 -17.28 28.28
C ARG A 757 9.39 -17.94 26.95
N VAL A 758 9.03 -17.14 25.96
CA VAL A 758 8.65 -17.64 24.63
C VAL A 758 9.87 -18.15 23.87
N ALA A 759 11.01 -17.44 23.90
CA ALA A 759 12.25 -17.88 23.28
C ALA A 759 12.73 -19.23 23.80
N GLU A 760 12.70 -19.44 25.13
CA GLU A 760 13.04 -20.71 25.77
C GLU A 760 12.14 -21.86 25.27
N LYS A 761 10.82 -21.64 25.19
CA LYS A 761 9.88 -22.66 24.71
C LYS A 761 10.13 -23.03 23.23
N ILE A 762 10.51 -22.07 22.41
CA ILE A 762 10.81 -22.31 20.99
C ILE A 762 12.12 -23.11 20.88
N SER A 763 13.13 -22.75 21.67
CA SER A 763 14.46 -23.40 21.62
C SER A 763 14.41 -24.86 21.99
N VAL A 764 13.52 -25.23 22.90
CA VAL A 764 13.33 -26.66 23.33
C VAL A 764 12.70 -27.51 22.23
N ASN A 765 11.92 -26.87 21.32
CA ASN A 765 11.14 -27.59 20.32
C ASN A 765 11.88 -27.81 18.98
N SER A 766 13.15 -27.39 18.83
CA SER A 766 13.78 -27.49 17.51
C SER A 766 15.31 -27.42 17.52
N ASP A 767 15.93 -28.57 17.25
CA ASP A 767 17.38 -28.72 17.14
C ASP A 767 17.98 -28.13 15.84
N GLN A 768 17.15 -27.75 14.85
CA GLN A 768 17.59 -27.28 13.52
C GLN A 768 17.34 -25.77 13.28
N LEU A 769 16.89 -25.05 14.30
CA LEU A 769 16.61 -23.62 14.16
C LEU A 769 17.61 -22.75 14.90
N SER A 770 18.00 -21.66 14.24
CA SER A 770 18.70 -20.57 14.91
C SER A 770 17.67 -19.60 15.50
N VAL A 771 17.62 -19.54 16.85
CA VAL A 771 16.79 -18.56 17.59
C VAL A 771 17.67 -17.36 17.92
N ILE A 772 17.36 -16.20 17.37
CA ILE A 772 18.07 -14.94 17.55
C ILE A 772 17.24 -14.06 18.51
N GLY A 773 17.84 -13.65 19.59
CA GLY A 773 17.16 -12.90 20.67
C GLY A 773 16.68 -13.80 21.82
N PRO A 774 15.81 -13.27 22.73
CA PRO A 774 15.06 -12.00 22.61
C PRO A 774 15.94 -10.77 22.77
N VAL A 775 15.72 -9.78 21.90
CA VAL A 775 16.43 -8.48 21.92
C VAL A 775 15.42 -7.33 21.74
N PRO A 776 15.72 -6.12 22.25
CA PRO A 776 14.91 -4.96 21.93
C PRO A 776 14.88 -4.73 20.42
N CYS A 777 13.70 -4.35 19.86
CA CYS A 777 13.62 -3.92 18.47
C CYS A 777 14.50 -2.70 18.22
N PHE A 778 14.83 -2.43 16.94
CA PHE A 778 15.61 -1.25 16.54
C PHE A 778 15.03 0.06 17.09
N PHE A 779 13.71 0.23 17.00
CA PHE A 779 12.96 1.23 17.74
C PHE A 779 12.40 0.56 19.00
N SER A 780 13.16 0.54 20.07
CA SER A 780 12.83 -0.19 21.30
C SER A 780 11.60 0.35 22.01
N LYS A 781 11.21 1.62 21.75
CA LYS A 781 10.01 2.24 22.32
C LYS A 781 9.29 3.08 21.26
N VAL A 782 8.02 2.79 21.01
CA VAL A 782 7.18 3.51 20.06
C VAL A 782 5.81 3.76 20.68
N ALA A 783 5.35 5.01 20.65
CA ALA A 783 4.05 5.45 21.20
C ALA A 783 3.81 5.00 22.65
N GLY A 784 4.87 4.94 23.47
CA GLY A 784 4.79 4.55 24.88
C GLY A 784 4.93 3.04 25.14
N PHE A 785 5.00 2.21 24.09
CA PHE A 785 5.17 0.75 24.22
C PHE A 785 6.61 0.35 24.01
N TYR A 786 7.15 -0.49 24.87
CA TYR A 786 8.42 -1.20 24.72
C TYR A 786 8.22 -2.36 23.74
N ARG A 787 9.21 -2.58 22.85
CA ARG A 787 9.16 -3.57 21.78
C ARG A 787 10.34 -4.53 21.90
N TRP A 788 10.05 -5.82 21.94
CA TRP A 788 11.04 -6.89 21.93
C TRP A 788 10.79 -7.83 20.76
N GLN A 789 11.85 -8.39 20.20
CA GLN A 789 11.74 -9.32 19.07
C GLN A 789 12.55 -10.60 19.29
N ILE A 790 12.04 -11.66 18.67
CA ILE A 790 12.71 -12.94 18.48
C ILE A 790 12.69 -13.21 16.97
N VAL A 791 13.83 -13.59 16.39
CA VAL A 791 13.93 -13.97 14.99
C VAL A 791 14.29 -15.43 14.90
N LEU A 792 13.46 -16.20 14.23
CA LEU A 792 13.67 -17.62 13.94
C LEU A 792 14.21 -17.74 12.53
N ARG A 793 15.27 -18.54 12.35
CA ARG A 793 15.92 -18.76 11.07
C ARG A 793 16.17 -20.25 10.84
N GLY A 794 15.74 -20.77 9.69
CA GLY A 794 15.91 -22.17 9.31
C GLY A 794 15.19 -22.51 8.02
N SER A 795 15.08 -23.80 7.69
CA SER A 795 14.36 -24.26 6.50
C SER A 795 12.84 -24.04 6.57
N ASN A 796 12.26 -24.29 7.74
CA ASN A 796 10.81 -24.11 7.99
C ASN A 796 10.54 -23.60 9.41
N PRO A 797 10.90 -22.34 9.74
CA PRO A 797 10.79 -21.83 11.10
C PRO A 797 9.34 -21.70 11.62
N SER A 798 8.36 -21.66 10.72
CA SER A 798 6.94 -21.58 11.09
C SER A 798 6.44 -22.83 11.83
N GLU A 799 7.03 -24.01 11.59
CA GLU A 799 6.61 -25.26 12.23
C GLU A 799 6.91 -25.28 13.74
N SER A 800 7.99 -24.64 14.16
CA SER A 800 8.36 -24.57 15.58
C SER A 800 7.37 -23.79 16.44
N LEU A 801 6.49 -23.00 15.80
CA LEU A 801 5.45 -22.22 16.47
C LEU A 801 4.17 -23.02 16.73
N ARG A 802 4.05 -24.25 16.21
CA ARG A 802 2.87 -25.09 16.42
C ARG A 802 2.72 -25.42 17.91
N GLY A 803 1.53 -25.18 18.45
CA GLY A 803 1.22 -25.44 19.88
C GLY A 803 1.73 -24.36 20.84
N ILE A 804 2.45 -23.35 20.38
CA ILE A 804 2.88 -22.23 21.23
C ILE A 804 1.81 -21.13 21.19
N ARG A 805 1.32 -20.74 22.38
CA ARG A 805 0.41 -19.59 22.48
C ARG A 805 1.20 -18.30 22.33
N LEU A 806 0.79 -17.52 21.32
CA LEU A 806 1.38 -16.23 20.95
C LEU A 806 0.37 -15.08 21.07
N ASP A 807 -0.49 -15.13 22.10
CA ASP A 807 -1.47 -14.07 22.33
C ASP A 807 -0.77 -12.73 22.58
N GLY A 808 -1.14 -11.72 21.79
CA GLY A 808 -0.50 -10.40 21.85
C GLY A 808 0.82 -10.26 21.08
N TRP A 809 1.32 -11.34 20.49
CA TRP A 809 2.48 -11.29 19.61
C TRP A 809 2.09 -10.95 18.16
N ARG A 810 2.97 -10.23 17.51
CA ARG A 810 2.91 -9.98 16.06
C ARG A 810 3.84 -11.00 15.39
N VAL A 811 3.28 -11.89 14.61
CA VAL A 811 4.02 -12.95 13.90
C VAL A 811 4.13 -12.54 12.44
N GLU A 812 5.34 -12.40 11.96
CA GLU A 812 5.64 -12.02 10.58
C GLU A 812 6.52 -13.10 9.94
N VAL A 813 5.98 -13.79 8.95
CA VAL A 813 6.68 -14.82 8.17
C VAL A 813 7.36 -14.14 6.98
N ASP A 814 8.61 -14.51 6.72
CA ASP A 814 9.46 -13.95 5.66
C ASP A 814 9.47 -12.41 5.66
N PRO A 815 9.90 -11.78 6.78
CA PRO A 815 9.95 -10.33 6.90
C PRO A 815 10.93 -9.74 5.89
N ILE A 816 10.54 -8.61 5.27
CA ILE A 816 11.41 -7.87 4.34
C ILE A 816 12.42 -6.97 5.08
N SER A 817 12.34 -6.88 6.38
CA SER A 817 13.24 -6.11 7.24
C SER A 817 13.15 -6.62 8.68
N LEU A 818 14.27 -6.59 9.38
CA LEU A 818 14.35 -6.92 10.82
C LEU A 818 14.42 -5.66 11.72
N LEU A 819 14.16 -4.47 11.19
CA LEU A 819 14.17 -3.19 11.91
C LEU A 819 12.87 -2.88 12.66
#